data_af1c92133f1ffd1a2027ecd7238a997e
#
_entry.id   af1c92133f1ffd1a2027ecd7238a997e
#
_cell.length_a   1.000
_cell.length_b   1.000
_cell.length_c   1.000
_cell.angle_alpha   90.00
_cell.angle_beta   90.00
_cell.angle_gamma   90.00
#
_symmetry.space_group_name_H-M   'P 1'
#
loop_
_entity.id
_entity.type
_entity.pdbx_description
1 polymer ?
#
loop_
_entity_poly.entity_id
_entity_poly.type
_entity_poly.pdbx_seq_one_letter_code
_entity_poly.pdbx_strand_id
1 'polypeptide(L)'
;MNSYPRLVPFRLALLCALGVLFAGVTLAQEQSLRSINYRLSMSRPVSHLFEVAIDVELPKDATMKSLDFQMPSWSPGRYAVFDFAKNVQEFRAFATNCAQRTDAPSAVNCQVSPVPVKRVDDQTWRVPTSGTQKVTVSYKVFGNDLSGTFSQLDSRHANFNGGSIFMYVVNHKPDPVKLVIEPPTGWRIVNGRMEQKDQREWQFANYDVMIDTSTEIAPDWTDDQFQVDGKLYHVIVHSFGDEGKKRPGLVRDIEKIVRAETAMWGPPEFDSYTFLIHFAADDISADGMEHLTSTQIIEPGALGEEGVYGETLDTVAHEFFHVWNVKRLRPLELGPWDFTRPLNTRALWIAEGITNYYGHLMRRRAGLWDDTAFFRRESETITGIENAPGSRLMSAEDSSLSAPFLDDAPHAQRTNLSNTSISYYPKGELIGLVLDLMIRGKTNGKASLDDVMRRMYEDFYIKSPNATYYLRGRGYTSEDFQRVASEVGGLDLGSFFELYVRGVGVLPYQDAFASVGLSLVREQARQPYNAGIGIDFEDKGSLTIGVVRPKSPAEEAGLEEGDEIISLAKKSITRENFLLSLSRFKQGDRVPITVKRDRRTIQATLVFGPPERFEYRIVERKDATPEQKALRAAWLKSV
;
A
#
# COMPACT_ATOMS: atom_id res chain seq x y z
N MET A 1 69.83 26.69 38.59
CA MET A 1 70.01 27.08 40.04
C MET A 1 68.59 27.39 40.55
N ASN A 2 68.22 26.66 41.60
CA ASN A 2 67.27 26.95 42.66
C ASN A 2 65.78 27.04 42.24
N SER A 3 64.90 26.40 42.80
CA SER A 3 64.69 25.38 43.86
C SER A 3 63.21 25.49 44.18
N TYR A 4 62.50 24.35 44.23
CA TYR A 4 61.15 24.21 44.74
C TYR A 4 61.04 24.58 46.22
N PRO A 5 59.78 24.89 46.70
CA PRO A 5 59.29 23.95 47.69
C PRO A 5 57.81 23.50 47.44
N ARG A 6 57.60 22.26 47.88
CA ARG A 6 56.29 21.56 48.01
C ARG A 6 55.48 22.24 49.13
N LEU A 7 54.14 22.27 48.91
CA LEU A 7 53.17 22.30 50.00
C LEU A 7 52.00 21.34 49.72
N VAL A 8 51.65 20.59 50.74
CA VAL A 8 50.78 19.43 50.87
C VAL A 8 49.33 19.90 51.06
N PRO A 9 48.32 19.04 50.84
CA PRO A 9 46.94 19.42 50.50
C PRO A 9 46.05 19.66 51.73
N PHE A 10 45.12 20.62 51.58
CA PHE A 10 43.99 20.74 52.48
C PHE A 10 42.74 20.23 51.76
N ARG A 11 42.19 19.10 52.24
CA ARG A 11 40.86 18.60 51.85
C ARG A 11 39.81 19.48 52.53
N LEU A 12 39.03 20.18 51.73
CA LEU A 12 37.75 20.72 52.18
C LEU A 12 36.66 20.09 51.33
N ALA A 13 35.91 19.16 51.95
CA ALA A 13 34.75 18.54 51.37
C ALA A 13 33.63 19.59 51.35
N LEU A 14 33.28 20.10 50.15
CA LEU A 14 32.07 20.87 49.95
C LEU A 14 31.03 19.94 49.32
N LEU A 15 30.10 19.45 50.13
CA LEU A 15 28.89 18.76 49.70
C LEU A 15 27.99 19.79 49.02
N CYS A 16 28.09 19.91 47.70
CA CYS A 16 27.03 20.51 46.87
C CYS A 16 26.00 19.45 46.61
N ALA A 17 24.88 19.49 47.38
CA ALA A 17 23.66 18.81 47.07
C ALA A 17 23.04 19.46 45.81
N LEU A 18 23.38 18.94 44.62
CA LEU A 18 22.58 19.21 43.42
C LEU A 18 21.29 18.39 43.54
N GLY A 19 20.25 19.03 44.04
CA GLY A 19 18.87 18.58 43.88
C GLY A 19 18.55 18.64 42.39
N VAL A 20 18.64 17.50 41.71
CA VAL A 20 18.00 17.32 40.39
C VAL A 20 16.51 17.32 40.64
N LEU A 21 15.89 18.46 40.43
CA LEU A 21 14.45 18.56 40.23
C LEU A 21 14.15 17.80 38.94
N PHE A 22 13.85 16.52 39.08
CA PHE A 22 13.02 15.82 38.12
C PHE A 22 11.63 16.51 38.20
N ALA A 23 11.43 17.52 37.37
CA ALA A 23 10.10 17.89 36.97
C ALA A 23 9.56 16.67 36.20
N GLY A 24 8.96 15.75 36.93
CA GLY A 24 8.09 14.73 36.36
C GLY A 24 7.03 15.49 35.56
N VAL A 25 7.15 15.49 34.25
CA VAL A 25 5.99 15.75 33.40
C VAL A 25 5.06 14.58 33.69
N THR A 26 4.21 14.75 34.69
CA THR A 26 3.00 13.96 34.81
C THR A 26 2.23 14.28 33.53
N LEU A 27 2.35 13.39 32.53
CA LEU A 27 1.31 13.27 31.51
C LEU A 27 0.04 13.07 32.31
N ALA A 28 -0.77 14.13 32.40
CA ALA A 28 -2.10 14.01 32.96
C ALA A 28 -2.75 12.90 32.16
N GLN A 29 -3.04 11.78 32.79
CA GLN A 29 -3.77 10.69 32.17
C GLN A 29 -5.10 11.29 31.77
N GLU A 30 -5.32 11.46 30.46
CA GLU A 30 -6.57 12.04 29.97
C GLU A 30 -7.73 11.17 30.49
N GLN A 31 -8.80 11.84 30.92
CA GLN A 31 -9.97 11.16 31.43
C GLN A 31 -10.61 10.35 30.30
N SER A 32 -10.76 9.04 30.48
CA SER A 32 -11.46 8.17 29.54
C SER A 32 -12.88 8.67 29.28
N LEU A 33 -13.30 8.66 28.04
CA LEU A 33 -14.67 8.94 27.64
C LEU A 33 -15.58 7.77 28.04
N ARG A 34 -16.85 8.04 28.29
CA ARG A 34 -17.82 6.99 28.65
C ARG A 34 -18.22 6.17 27.43
N SER A 35 -18.39 6.83 26.28
CA SER A 35 -18.65 6.15 25.00
C SER A 35 -18.33 7.07 23.83
N ILE A 36 -17.97 6.46 22.70
CA ILE A 36 -17.84 7.10 21.39
C ILE A 36 -18.67 6.27 20.41
N ASN A 37 -19.75 6.85 19.89
CA ASN A 37 -20.68 6.16 19.00
C ASN A 37 -20.73 6.87 17.65
N TYR A 38 -20.46 6.13 16.58
CA TYR A 38 -20.54 6.59 15.20
C TYR A 38 -21.85 6.16 14.58
N ARG A 39 -22.44 7.02 13.77
CA ARG A 39 -23.56 6.71 12.89
C ARG A 39 -23.23 7.18 11.49
N LEU A 40 -23.38 6.27 10.54
CA LEU A 40 -23.23 6.55 9.13
C LEU A 40 -24.57 6.38 8.44
N SER A 41 -25.01 7.39 7.69
CA SER A 41 -26.18 7.32 6.82
C SER A 41 -25.87 7.88 5.44
N MET A 42 -26.73 7.58 4.48
CA MET A 42 -26.60 7.97 3.08
C MET A 42 -27.99 8.18 2.47
N SER A 43 -28.67 9.21 2.98
CA SER A 43 -30.10 9.47 2.68
C SER A 43 -30.36 9.82 1.22
N ARG A 44 -29.33 10.33 0.50
CA ARG A 44 -29.41 10.73 -0.92
C ARG A 44 -28.15 10.26 -1.68
N PRO A 45 -28.07 8.99 -2.05
CA PRO A 45 -26.85 8.41 -2.66
C PRO A 45 -26.33 9.18 -3.88
N VAL A 46 -27.24 9.68 -4.73
CA VAL A 46 -26.87 10.49 -5.91
C VAL A 46 -26.16 11.81 -5.62
N SER A 47 -26.11 12.21 -4.35
CA SER A 47 -25.35 13.41 -3.93
C SER A 47 -23.90 13.11 -3.64
N HIS A 48 -23.51 11.84 -3.60
CA HIS A 48 -22.18 11.36 -3.20
C HIS A 48 -21.77 11.80 -1.78
N LEU A 49 -22.74 12.10 -0.90
CA LEU A 49 -22.51 12.59 0.45
C LEU A 49 -22.84 11.52 1.49
N PHE A 50 -21.80 11.00 2.12
CA PHE A 50 -21.94 10.25 3.36
C PHE A 50 -22.26 11.19 4.51
N GLU A 51 -23.23 10.84 5.34
CA GLU A 51 -23.68 11.63 6.49
C GLU A 51 -23.20 10.95 7.76
N VAL A 52 -22.32 11.61 8.51
CA VAL A 52 -21.70 11.08 9.73
C VAL A 52 -22.17 11.85 10.95
N ALA A 53 -22.50 11.12 12.01
CA ALA A 53 -22.67 11.68 13.34
C ALA A 53 -21.79 10.93 14.35
N ILE A 54 -21.14 11.65 15.26
CA ILE A 54 -20.33 11.10 16.34
C ILE A 54 -20.90 11.62 17.67
N ASP A 55 -21.40 10.70 18.49
CA ASP A 55 -21.89 10.96 19.83
C ASP A 55 -20.80 10.60 20.85
N VAL A 56 -20.34 11.57 21.62
CA VAL A 56 -19.33 11.41 22.67
C VAL A 56 -19.94 11.69 24.02
N GLU A 57 -20.02 10.67 24.88
CA GLU A 57 -20.45 10.84 26.26
C GLU A 57 -19.26 11.11 27.18
N LEU A 58 -19.37 12.18 27.95
CA LEU A 58 -18.36 12.63 28.88
C LEU A 58 -18.54 11.98 30.28
N PRO A 59 -17.45 11.73 31.03
CA PRO A 59 -17.57 11.34 32.42
C PRO A 59 -18.29 12.43 33.24
N LYS A 60 -18.94 12.06 34.34
CA LYS A 60 -19.73 13.01 35.19
C LYS A 60 -18.87 14.13 35.80
N ASP A 61 -17.62 13.85 36.00
CA ASP A 61 -16.58 14.70 36.57
C ASP A 61 -15.60 15.22 35.51
N ALA A 62 -16.06 15.32 34.27
CA ALA A 62 -15.22 15.76 33.15
C ALA A 62 -14.58 17.13 33.43
N THR A 63 -13.26 17.18 33.35
CA THR A 63 -12.45 18.40 33.49
C THR A 63 -12.01 18.99 32.16
N MET A 64 -12.14 18.21 31.06
CA MET A 64 -11.79 18.64 29.73
C MET A 64 -12.67 19.80 29.26
N LYS A 65 -12.02 20.84 28.71
CA LYS A 65 -12.68 22.06 28.25
C LYS A 65 -13.14 21.98 26.79
N SER A 66 -12.56 21.09 26.02
CA SER A 66 -12.88 20.89 24.60
C SER A 66 -12.52 19.48 24.19
N LEU A 67 -13.15 19.00 23.11
CA LEU A 67 -12.76 17.84 22.34
C LEU A 67 -12.32 18.30 20.94
N ASP A 68 -11.27 17.67 20.42
CA ASP A 68 -10.79 17.86 19.07
C ASP A 68 -11.20 16.65 18.23
N PHE A 69 -11.90 16.91 17.14
CA PHE A 69 -12.28 15.92 16.13
C PHE A 69 -11.37 16.11 14.93
N GLN A 70 -10.63 15.07 14.57
CA GLN A 70 -9.62 15.18 13.53
C GLN A 70 -9.87 14.14 12.41
N MET A 71 -9.83 14.63 11.17
CA MET A 71 -9.89 13.78 9.98
C MET A 71 -8.49 13.27 9.66
N PRO A 72 -8.30 11.97 9.38
CA PRO A 72 -7.03 11.46 8.89
C PRO A 72 -6.58 12.16 7.61
N SER A 73 -5.27 12.31 7.41
CA SER A 73 -4.73 12.76 6.13
C SER A 73 -4.35 11.61 5.20
N TRP A 74 -4.30 10.39 5.71
CA TRP A 74 -4.01 9.16 4.97
C TRP A 74 -4.72 7.97 5.64
N SER A 75 -4.77 6.82 4.98
CA SER A 75 -5.32 5.58 5.53
C SER A 75 -4.30 4.44 5.50
N PRO A 76 -4.39 3.48 6.44
CA PRO A 76 -3.52 2.30 6.47
C PRO A 76 -3.58 1.52 5.15
N GLY A 77 -2.41 1.02 4.72
CA GLY A 77 -2.23 0.39 3.41
C GLY A 77 -1.79 1.38 2.31
N ARG A 78 -1.82 2.71 2.59
CA ARG A 78 -1.32 3.75 1.69
C ARG A 78 -0.21 4.54 2.36
N TYR A 79 0.75 4.97 1.55
CA TYR A 79 1.95 5.64 2.04
C TYR A 79 2.00 7.12 1.64
N ALA A 80 1.03 7.58 0.84
CA ALA A 80 0.86 8.98 0.44
C ALA A 80 -0.16 9.71 1.35
N VAL A 81 -0.13 11.04 1.31
CA VAL A 81 -1.05 11.93 2.02
C VAL A 81 -2.11 12.45 1.07
N PHE A 82 -3.37 12.26 1.42
CA PHE A 82 -4.51 12.61 0.58
C PHE A 82 -5.37 13.75 1.14
N ASP A 83 -5.15 14.18 2.40
CA ASP A 83 -5.85 15.28 3.05
C ASP A 83 -7.38 15.14 2.98
N PHE A 84 -7.93 14.04 3.51
CA PHE A 84 -9.36 13.71 3.42
C PHE A 84 -10.28 14.81 3.97
N ALA A 85 -9.76 15.66 4.86
CA ALA A 85 -10.49 16.82 5.41
C ALA A 85 -11.02 17.79 4.33
N LYS A 86 -10.45 17.80 3.11
CA LYS A 86 -10.94 18.62 1.99
C LYS A 86 -12.35 18.23 1.53
N ASN A 87 -12.77 16.98 1.80
CA ASN A 87 -14.08 16.45 1.41
C ASN A 87 -15.15 16.67 2.48
N VAL A 88 -14.79 17.21 3.65
CA VAL A 88 -15.71 17.45 4.78
C VAL A 88 -16.55 18.69 4.55
N GLN A 89 -17.85 18.55 4.73
CA GLN A 89 -18.85 19.60 4.56
C GLN A 89 -19.78 19.69 5.77
N GLU A 90 -20.34 20.87 6.01
CA GLU A 90 -21.41 21.12 6.99
C GLU A 90 -21.12 20.61 8.41
N PHE A 91 -19.88 20.78 8.90
CA PHE A 91 -19.55 20.36 10.26
C PHE A 91 -20.31 21.19 11.29
N ARG A 92 -21.05 20.53 12.19
CA ARG A 92 -21.86 21.13 13.25
C ARG A 92 -21.65 20.38 14.56
N ALA A 93 -21.82 21.09 15.69
CA ALA A 93 -21.70 20.46 16.99
C ALA A 93 -22.85 20.89 17.90
N PHE A 94 -23.27 19.97 18.76
CA PHE A 94 -24.35 20.14 19.73
C PHE A 94 -23.92 19.60 21.09
N ALA A 95 -24.31 20.32 22.14
CA ALA A 95 -24.16 19.89 23.52
C ALA A 95 -25.52 19.39 24.04
N THR A 96 -25.48 18.28 24.76
CA THR A 96 -26.67 17.72 25.41
C THR A 96 -26.44 17.64 26.91
N ASN A 97 -27.37 18.22 27.69
CA ASN A 97 -27.43 18.11 29.12
C ASN A 97 -28.77 17.53 29.53
N CYS A 98 -28.74 16.48 30.33
CA CYS A 98 -29.93 15.80 30.81
C CYS A 98 -30.05 15.96 32.34
N ALA A 99 -31.25 16.32 32.82
CA ALA A 99 -31.57 16.40 34.23
C ALA A 99 -32.81 15.55 34.53
N GLN A 100 -32.85 14.93 35.70
CA GLN A 100 -34.06 14.28 36.18
C GLN A 100 -35.14 15.35 36.44
N ARG A 101 -36.37 15.05 36.07
CA ARG A 101 -37.48 15.94 36.37
C ARG A 101 -37.79 15.92 37.86
N THR A 102 -37.95 17.09 38.46
CA THR A 102 -38.29 17.23 39.89
C THR A 102 -39.68 16.69 40.22
N ASP A 103 -40.62 16.79 39.28
CA ASP A 103 -42.01 16.36 39.40
C ASP A 103 -42.24 14.88 38.94
N ALA A 104 -41.28 14.27 38.27
CA ALA A 104 -41.34 12.88 37.83
C ALA A 104 -39.89 12.29 37.77
N PRO A 105 -39.35 11.80 38.91
CA PRO A 105 -37.95 11.33 39.02
C PRO A 105 -37.55 10.20 38.05
N SER A 106 -38.51 9.46 37.49
CA SER A 106 -38.28 8.46 36.44
C SER A 106 -38.18 9.06 35.03
N ALA A 107 -38.52 10.34 34.84
CA ALA A 107 -38.45 11.02 33.57
C ALA A 107 -37.19 11.92 33.49
N VAL A 108 -36.48 11.84 32.38
CA VAL A 108 -35.29 12.65 32.09
C VAL A 108 -35.66 13.73 31.08
N ASN A 109 -35.32 14.98 31.36
CA ASN A 109 -35.43 16.07 30.39
C ASN A 109 -34.04 16.41 29.85
N CYS A 110 -33.86 16.28 28.54
CA CYS A 110 -32.61 16.59 27.88
C CYS A 110 -32.73 17.86 27.03
N GLN A 111 -31.85 18.80 27.29
CA GLN A 111 -31.71 20.01 26.50
C GLN A 111 -30.55 19.85 25.52
N VAL A 112 -30.82 20.05 24.24
CA VAL A 112 -29.85 20.05 23.16
C VAL A 112 -29.66 21.47 22.68
N SER A 113 -28.42 21.93 22.60
CA SER A 113 -28.09 23.29 22.14
C SER A 113 -26.90 23.28 21.20
N PRO A 114 -26.90 24.08 20.12
CA PRO A 114 -25.74 24.21 19.26
C PRO A 114 -24.58 24.85 20.03
N VAL A 115 -23.36 24.39 19.73
CA VAL A 115 -22.13 24.96 20.31
C VAL A 115 -21.21 25.45 19.20
N PRO A 116 -20.43 26.51 19.44
CA PRO A 116 -19.51 27.04 18.44
C PRO A 116 -18.41 26.04 18.15
N VAL A 117 -18.04 25.96 16.89
CA VAL A 117 -16.96 25.11 16.40
C VAL A 117 -15.81 25.99 15.95
N LYS A 118 -14.58 25.64 16.31
CA LYS A 118 -13.38 26.29 15.82
C LYS A 118 -12.56 25.30 14.98
N ARG A 119 -12.30 25.59 13.70
CA ARG A 119 -11.29 24.87 12.93
C ARG A 119 -9.90 25.31 13.43
N VAL A 120 -9.10 24.36 13.91
CA VAL A 120 -7.80 24.63 14.58
C VAL A 120 -6.66 24.60 13.59
N ASP A 121 -6.75 23.65 12.66
CA ASP A 121 -5.87 23.46 11.51
C ASP A 121 -6.67 22.89 10.33
N ASP A 122 -5.98 22.41 9.29
CA ASP A 122 -6.60 21.88 8.07
C ASP A 122 -7.34 20.54 8.27
N GLN A 123 -7.12 19.84 9.39
CA GLN A 123 -7.69 18.51 9.68
C GLN A 123 -8.57 18.49 10.94
N THR A 124 -8.54 19.53 11.80
CA THR A 124 -9.03 19.46 13.18
C THR A 124 -10.11 20.48 13.50
N TRP A 125 -11.22 20.02 14.07
CA TRP A 125 -12.33 20.83 14.57
C TRP A 125 -12.45 20.70 16.08
N ARG A 126 -12.31 21.83 16.80
CA ARG A 126 -12.42 21.93 18.25
C ARG A 126 -13.83 22.32 18.69
N VAL A 127 -14.38 21.53 19.62
CA VAL A 127 -15.72 21.71 20.19
C VAL A 127 -15.60 21.87 21.69
N PRO A 128 -16.14 22.97 22.28
CA PRO A 128 -16.14 23.20 23.74
C PRO A 128 -17.05 22.17 24.45
N THR A 129 -16.62 21.73 25.65
CA THR A 129 -17.29 20.69 26.44
C THR A 129 -17.71 21.15 27.84
N SER A 130 -17.38 22.38 28.26
CA SER A 130 -17.59 22.83 29.63
C SER A 130 -19.05 22.70 30.10
N GLY A 131 -19.27 21.88 31.14
CA GLY A 131 -20.59 21.61 31.70
C GLY A 131 -21.50 20.74 30.84
N THR A 132 -21.00 20.05 29.85
CA THR A 132 -21.76 19.21 28.93
C THR A 132 -21.63 17.74 29.32
N GLN A 133 -22.72 16.98 29.25
CA GLN A 133 -22.72 15.54 29.50
C GLN A 133 -22.43 14.73 28.21
N LYS A 134 -22.86 15.27 27.07
CA LYS A 134 -22.68 14.64 25.76
C LYS A 134 -22.43 15.70 24.69
N VAL A 135 -21.47 15.45 23.83
CA VAL A 135 -21.24 16.21 22.61
C VAL A 135 -21.66 15.35 21.42
N THR A 136 -22.45 15.92 20.52
CA THR A 136 -22.75 15.32 19.21
C THR A 136 -22.14 16.19 18.12
N VAL A 137 -21.29 15.65 17.27
CA VAL A 137 -20.88 16.32 16.04
C VAL A 137 -21.54 15.64 14.84
N SER A 138 -21.84 16.42 13.82
CA SER A 138 -22.34 15.92 12.54
C SER A 138 -21.64 16.62 11.39
N TYR A 139 -21.35 15.87 10.34
CA TYR A 139 -20.72 16.39 9.12
C TYR A 139 -21.07 15.50 7.93
N LYS A 140 -20.78 15.97 6.73
CA LYS A 140 -20.89 15.19 5.49
C LYS A 140 -19.52 15.03 4.87
N VAL A 141 -19.32 13.91 4.18
CA VAL A 141 -18.10 13.64 3.40
C VAL A 141 -18.49 13.34 1.96
N PHE A 142 -17.92 14.08 1.02
CA PHE A 142 -18.07 13.78 -0.39
C PHE A 142 -17.19 12.59 -0.76
N GLY A 143 -17.78 11.55 -1.33
CA GLY A 143 -17.11 10.33 -1.78
C GLY A 143 -17.63 9.90 -3.15
N ASN A 144 -16.81 10.07 -4.17
CA ASN A 144 -17.11 9.64 -5.54
C ASN A 144 -15.86 9.13 -6.25
N ASP A 145 -15.10 8.30 -5.54
CA ASP A 145 -13.86 7.71 -6.01
C ASP A 145 -13.77 6.27 -5.50
N LEU A 146 -13.92 5.29 -6.39
CA LEU A 146 -13.84 3.88 -6.05
C LEU A 146 -12.38 3.42 -6.08
N SER A 147 -11.83 3.23 -4.90
CA SER A 147 -10.47 2.72 -4.70
C SER A 147 -10.30 2.12 -3.32
N GLY A 148 -9.20 1.44 -3.05
CA GLY A 148 -8.84 0.99 -1.71
C GLY A 148 -8.54 2.14 -0.73
N THR A 149 -8.31 3.35 -1.23
CA THR A 149 -7.96 4.54 -0.44
C THR A 149 -9.16 5.42 -0.12
N PHE A 150 -9.98 5.69 -1.10
CA PHE A 150 -11.09 6.64 -1.02
C PHE A 150 -12.42 5.94 -0.77
N SER A 151 -13.51 6.62 -1.06
CA SER A 151 -14.86 6.10 -0.88
C SER A 151 -15.75 6.56 -2.01
N GLN A 152 -16.66 5.70 -2.43
CA GLN A 152 -17.67 6.01 -3.42
C GLN A 152 -19.07 5.77 -2.87
N LEU A 153 -19.95 6.73 -3.13
CA LEU A 153 -21.39 6.60 -2.91
C LEU A 153 -22.10 7.07 -4.16
N ASP A 154 -22.86 6.20 -4.78
CA ASP A 154 -23.70 6.55 -5.92
C ASP A 154 -25.10 5.91 -5.83
N SER A 155 -25.89 5.93 -6.90
CA SER A 155 -27.24 5.36 -6.92
C SER A 155 -27.27 3.82 -6.88
N ARG A 156 -26.13 3.16 -6.99
CA ARG A 156 -25.99 1.70 -7.12
C ARG A 156 -25.38 1.07 -5.88
N HIS A 157 -24.39 1.73 -5.28
CA HIS A 157 -23.67 1.22 -4.11
C HIS A 157 -23.04 2.32 -3.26
N ALA A 158 -22.55 1.92 -2.09
CA ALA A 158 -21.59 2.64 -1.29
C ALA A 158 -20.44 1.70 -0.94
N ASN A 159 -19.22 2.14 -1.26
CA ASN A 159 -17.99 1.49 -0.84
C ASN A 159 -17.19 2.50 -0.04
N PHE A 160 -16.66 2.12 1.12
CA PHE A 160 -15.86 3.06 1.88
C PHE A 160 -14.68 2.44 2.62
N ASN A 161 -13.59 3.19 2.63
CA ASN A 161 -12.48 3.06 3.56
C ASN A 161 -12.72 4.00 4.74
N GLY A 162 -12.70 3.47 5.96
CA GLY A 162 -13.06 4.23 7.16
C GLY A 162 -12.18 5.46 7.42
N GLY A 163 -10.90 5.43 7.02
CA GLY A 163 -9.98 6.56 7.16
C GLY A 163 -10.40 7.80 6.37
N SER A 164 -11.09 7.61 5.23
CA SER A 164 -11.57 8.72 4.41
C SER A 164 -12.94 9.28 4.85
N ILE A 165 -13.63 8.62 5.79
CA ILE A 165 -15.00 8.95 6.20
C ILE A 165 -15.08 9.41 7.66
N PHE A 166 -14.40 8.75 8.59
CA PHE A 166 -14.58 8.93 10.02
C PHE A 166 -13.47 9.77 10.64
N MET A 167 -13.86 10.87 11.30
CA MET A 167 -12.97 11.59 12.21
C MET A 167 -12.76 10.79 13.49
N TYR A 168 -11.60 10.94 14.12
CA TYR A 168 -11.36 10.44 15.46
C TYR A 168 -11.36 11.58 16.50
N VAL A 169 -11.60 11.21 17.75
CA VAL A 169 -11.41 12.11 18.88
C VAL A 169 -9.93 12.05 19.26
N VAL A 170 -9.24 13.19 19.20
CA VAL A 170 -7.80 13.27 19.48
C VAL A 170 -7.53 12.78 20.89
N ASN A 171 -6.49 11.95 21.06
CA ASN A 171 -6.08 11.24 22.27
C ASN A 171 -7.03 10.11 22.73
N HIS A 172 -8.13 9.87 22.01
CA HIS A 172 -9.12 8.84 22.32
C HIS A 172 -9.21 7.74 21.25
N LYS A 173 -8.23 7.62 20.36
CA LYS A 173 -8.18 6.49 19.40
C LYS A 173 -8.16 5.11 20.08
N PRO A 174 -7.52 4.92 21.25
CA PRO A 174 -7.54 3.64 21.96
C PRO A 174 -8.88 3.26 22.58
N ASP A 175 -9.81 4.20 22.75
CA ASP A 175 -11.09 3.94 23.41
C ASP A 175 -11.99 3.06 22.51
N PRO A 176 -12.80 2.15 23.10
CA PRO A 176 -13.77 1.37 22.35
C PRO A 176 -14.79 2.26 21.63
N VAL A 177 -15.14 1.87 20.41
CA VAL A 177 -16.10 2.61 19.58
C VAL A 177 -17.21 1.70 19.07
N LYS A 178 -18.39 2.29 18.89
CA LYS A 178 -19.54 1.65 18.27
C LYS A 178 -19.82 2.32 16.92
N LEU A 179 -20.13 1.53 15.90
CA LEU A 179 -20.57 2.00 14.58
C LEU A 179 -21.95 1.47 14.27
N VAL A 180 -22.86 2.34 13.88
CA VAL A 180 -24.17 2.01 13.32
C VAL A 180 -24.22 2.51 11.88
N ILE A 181 -24.61 1.66 10.94
CA ILE A 181 -24.78 2.01 9.52
C ILE A 181 -26.27 1.92 9.16
N GLU A 182 -26.78 3.01 8.60
CA GLU A 182 -28.16 3.14 8.10
C GLU A 182 -28.14 3.18 6.57
N PRO A 183 -28.20 2.01 5.88
CA PRO A 183 -28.12 1.95 4.44
C PRO A 183 -29.45 2.40 3.79
N PRO A 184 -29.43 2.77 2.51
CA PRO A 184 -30.66 2.94 1.72
C PRO A 184 -31.54 1.70 1.77
N THR A 185 -32.85 1.90 1.59
CA THR A 185 -33.82 0.79 1.61
C THR A 185 -33.48 -0.27 0.54
N GLY A 186 -33.38 -1.51 0.98
CA GLY A 186 -33.07 -2.66 0.12
C GLY A 186 -31.58 -2.93 -0.09
N TRP A 187 -30.69 -2.05 0.38
CA TRP A 187 -29.26 -2.30 0.33
C TRP A 187 -28.79 -3.14 1.54
N ARG A 188 -27.85 -4.02 1.29
CA ARG A 188 -27.23 -4.93 2.27
C ARG A 188 -25.81 -4.49 2.53
N ILE A 189 -25.34 -4.67 3.76
CA ILE A 189 -23.99 -4.32 4.19
C ILE A 189 -23.14 -5.59 4.25
N VAL A 190 -21.87 -5.49 3.83
CA VAL A 190 -20.86 -6.52 4.06
C VAL A 190 -19.51 -5.88 4.34
N ASN A 191 -18.76 -6.47 5.26
CA ASN A 191 -17.37 -6.11 5.59
C ASN A 191 -16.64 -7.32 6.21
N GLY A 192 -15.37 -7.16 6.52
CA GLY A 192 -14.53 -8.21 7.11
C GLY A 192 -14.84 -8.58 8.56
N ARG A 193 -15.92 -8.05 9.16
CA ARG A 193 -16.33 -8.29 10.56
C ARG A 193 -17.82 -8.59 10.69
N MET A 194 -18.38 -9.22 9.69
CA MET A 194 -19.76 -9.70 9.75
C MET A 194 -19.85 -10.91 10.67
N GLU A 195 -20.66 -10.81 11.72
CA GLU A 195 -20.98 -11.92 12.63
C GLU A 195 -22.34 -12.55 12.34
N GLN A 196 -23.23 -11.79 11.70
CA GLN A 196 -24.58 -12.21 11.35
C GLN A 196 -25.11 -11.51 10.12
N LYS A 197 -26.06 -12.16 9.44
CA LYS A 197 -26.75 -11.57 8.30
C LYS A 197 -27.53 -10.31 8.70
N ASP A 198 -27.53 -9.31 7.81
CA ASP A 198 -28.22 -8.02 7.98
C ASP A 198 -27.75 -7.21 9.21
N GLN A 199 -26.52 -7.43 9.65
CA GLN A 199 -25.90 -6.66 10.73
C GLN A 199 -25.81 -5.18 10.33
N ARG A 200 -26.13 -4.30 11.28
CA ARG A 200 -26.05 -2.83 11.10
C ARG A 200 -25.28 -2.14 12.20
N GLU A 201 -24.83 -2.88 13.17
CA GLU A 201 -24.16 -2.38 14.36
C GLU A 201 -22.93 -3.22 14.67
N TRP A 202 -21.81 -2.54 14.93
CA TRP A 202 -20.52 -3.15 15.27
C TRP A 202 -19.95 -2.48 16.52
N GLN A 203 -19.29 -3.29 17.34
CA GLN A 203 -18.42 -2.86 18.42
C GLN A 203 -16.97 -3.10 18.02
N PHE A 204 -16.16 -2.06 18.08
CA PHE A 204 -14.73 -2.16 17.80
C PHE A 204 -13.93 -1.86 19.05
N ALA A 205 -12.81 -2.54 19.22
CA ALA A 205 -11.92 -2.34 20.36
C ALA A 205 -11.36 -0.91 20.41
N ASN A 206 -11.25 -0.25 19.27
CA ASN A 206 -10.73 1.10 19.14
C ASN A 206 -11.00 1.67 17.73
N TYR A 207 -10.64 2.94 17.52
CA TYR A 207 -10.81 3.63 16.26
C TYR A 207 -10.02 2.99 15.12
N ASP A 208 -8.75 2.59 15.35
CA ASP A 208 -7.88 2.08 14.29
C ASP A 208 -8.41 0.75 13.71
N VAL A 209 -8.99 -0.11 14.56
CA VAL A 209 -9.67 -1.33 14.10
C VAL A 209 -10.94 -1.02 13.31
N MET A 210 -11.66 0.03 13.69
CA MET A 210 -12.87 0.45 12.96
C MET A 210 -12.54 0.89 11.53
N ILE A 211 -11.52 1.72 11.37
CA ILE A 211 -11.16 2.21 10.03
C ILE A 211 -10.43 1.18 9.17
N ASP A 212 -9.81 0.17 9.79
CA ASP A 212 -9.22 -0.99 9.10
C ASP A 212 -10.29 -2.06 8.73
N THR A 213 -11.53 -1.61 8.51
CA THR A 213 -12.67 -2.47 8.15
C THR A 213 -13.38 -1.86 6.97
N SER A 214 -12.90 -2.17 5.75
CA SER A 214 -13.55 -1.73 4.51
C SER A 214 -14.94 -2.34 4.40
N THR A 215 -15.85 -1.59 3.80
CA THR A 215 -17.28 -1.94 3.79
C THR A 215 -17.89 -1.68 2.42
N GLU A 216 -18.58 -2.68 1.89
CA GLU A 216 -19.43 -2.58 0.69
C GLU A 216 -20.90 -2.62 1.08
N ILE A 217 -21.71 -1.75 0.47
CA ILE A 217 -23.15 -1.64 0.72
C ILE A 217 -23.87 -1.52 -0.62
N ALA A 218 -24.55 -2.59 -1.02
CA ALA A 218 -25.27 -2.64 -2.30
C ALA A 218 -26.45 -3.64 -2.23
N PRO A 219 -27.39 -3.59 -3.17
CA PRO A 219 -28.50 -4.56 -3.18
C PRO A 219 -28.07 -5.94 -3.70
N ASP A 220 -27.01 -6.06 -4.49
CA ASP A 220 -26.77 -7.18 -5.41
C ASP A 220 -25.40 -7.85 -5.31
N TRP A 221 -24.56 -7.51 -4.32
CA TRP A 221 -23.36 -8.30 -4.06
C TRP A 221 -23.71 -9.75 -3.66
N THR A 222 -22.79 -10.67 -3.95
CA THR A 222 -22.94 -12.11 -3.66
C THR A 222 -21.88 -12.56 -2.65
N ASP A 223 -22.13 -13.69 -1.98
CA ASP A 223 -21.22 -14.31 -1.01
C ASP A 223 -21.02 -15.78 -1.38
N ASP A 224 -19.85 -16.11 -1.88
CA ASP A 224 -19.39 -17.48 -2.09
C ASP A 224 -18.40 -17.82 -0.97
N GLN A 225 -18.42 -19.07 -0.46
CA GLN A 225 -17.68 -19.44 0.73
C GLN A 225 -16.87 -20.71 0.55
N PHE A 226 -15.73 -20.79 1.24
CA PHE A 226 -14.95 -22.02 1.40
C PHE A 226 -14.27 -22.07 2.77
N GLN A 227 -13.66 -23.22 3.11
CA GLN A 227 -12.95 -23.40 4.35
C GLN A 227 -11.54 -23.95 4.12
N VAL A 228 -10.56 -23.38 4.84
CA VAL A 228 -9.18 -23.89 4.91
C VAL A 228 -8.75 -23.90 6.38
N ASP A 229 -8.24 -25.03 6.85
CA ASP A 229 -7.74 -25.23 8.24
C ASP A 229 -8.73 -24.78 9.33
N GLY A 230 -10.03 -25.02 9.10
CA GLY A 230 -11.11 -24.66 10.02
C GLY A 230 -11.46 -23.18 10.05
N LYS A 231 -10.88 -22.37 9.19
CA LYS A 231 -11.21 -20.94 9.02
C LYS A 231 -12.18 -20.77 7.86
N LEU A 232 -13.13 -19.85 8.02
CA LEU A 232 -14.14 -19.51 6.99
C LEU A 232 -13.65 -18.36 6.13
N TYR A 233 -13.77 -18.51 4.82
CA TYR A 233 -13.43 -17.48 3.84
C TYR A 233 -14.67 -17.11 3.04
N HIS A 234 -14.94 -15.80 2.96
CA HIS A 234 -15.98 -15.21 2.17
C HIS A 234 -15.37 -14.59 0.92
N VAL A 235 -15.92 -14.90 -0.23
CA VAL A 235 -15.61 -14.23 -1.50
C VAL A 235 -16.85 -13.43 -1.89
N ILE A 236 -16.82 -12.16 -1.54
CA ILE A 236 -17.85 -11.20 -1.85
C ILE A 236 -17.54 -10.62 -3.23
N VAL A 237 -18.49 -10.75 -4.14
CA VAL A 237 -18.36 -10.17 -5.48
C VAL A 237 -19.49 -9.17 -5.72
N HIS A 238 -19.10 -7.93 -6.01
CA HIS A 238 -19.97 -6.90 -6.53
C HIS A 238 -19.51 -6.57 -7.95
N SER A 239 -20.33 -6.86 -8.96
CA SER A 239 -19.90 -6.85 -10.35
C SER A 239 -20.81 -5.98 -11.22
N PHE A 240 -20.19 -5.09 -11.99
CA PHE A 240 -20.84 -4.39 -13.09
C PHE A 240 -20.35 -4.99 -14.41
N GLY A 241 -21.16 -5.86 -15.00
CA GLY A 241 -20.85 -6.48 -16.29
C GLY A 241 -21.05 -7.99 -16.33
N ASP A 242 -20.68 -8.59 -17.46
CA ASP A 242 -20.82 -10.04 -17.65
C ASP A 242 -19.63 -10.78 -17.03
N GLU A 243 -19.90 -11.66 -16.09
CA GLU A 243 -18.87 -12.50 -15.46
C GLU A 243 -18.42 -13.68 -16.32
N GLY A 244 -19.07 -13.93 -17.46
CA GLY A 244 -18.73 -15.04 -18.36
C GLY A 244 -18.78 -16.41 -17.70
N LYS A 245 -19.56 -16.59 -16.63
CA LYS A 245 -19.61 -17.81 -15.79
C LYS A 245 -18.27 -18.17 -15.13
N LYS A 246 -17.35 -17.22 -14.97
CA LYS A 246 -16.01 -17.47 -14.42
C LYS A 246 -15.96 -17.49 -12.89
N ARG A 247 -16.98 -16.92 -12.18
CA ARG A 247 -16.99 -16.82 -10.71
C ARG A 247 -16.70 -18.13 -9.96
N PRO A 248 -17.35 -19.28 -10.27
CA PRO A 248 -17.02 -20.53 -9.55
C PRO A 248 -15.57 -20.99 -9.74
N GLY A 249 -14.96 -20.61 -10.87
CA GLY A 249 -13.54 -20.82 -11.11
C GLY A 249 -12.68 -19.93 -10.22
N LEU A 250 -13.02 -18.64 -10.17
CA LEU A 250 -12.33 -17.64 -9.34
C LEU A 250 -12.31 -18.07 -7.87
N VAL A 251 -13.45 -18.45 -7.30
CA VAL A 251 -13.55 -18.90 -5.90
C VAL A 251 -12.65 -20.11 -5.63
N ARG A 252 -12.65 -21.13 -6.54
CA ARG A 252 -11.77 -22.30 -6.39
C ARG A 252 -10.27 -21.93 -6.49
N ASP A 253 -9.92 -20.96 -7.32
CA ASP A 253 -8.53 -20.57 -7.51
C ASP A 253 -8.05 -19.66 -6.37
N ILE A 254 -8.92 -18.83 -5.79
CA ILE A 254 -8.67 -18.14 -4.53
C ILE A 254 -8.40 -19.16 -3.39
N GLU A 255 -9.23 -20.21 -3.27
CA GLU A 255 -8.99 -21.27 -2.29
C GLU A 255 -7.61 -21.91 -2.44
N LYS A 256 -7.12 -22.14 -3.66
CA LYS A 256 -5.77 -22.68 -3.89
C LYS A 256 -4.67 -21.72 -3.43
N ILE A 257 -4.83 -20.41 -3.67
CA ILE A 257 -3.90 -19.39 -3.19
C ILE A 257 -3.86 -19.40 -1.67
N VAL A 258 -5.02 -19.35 -1.02
CA VAL A 258 -5.14 -19.40 0.44
C VAL A 258 -4.44 -20.64 1.02
N ARG A 259 -4.62 -21.82 0.41
CA ARG A 259 -3.94 -23.06 0.84
C ARG A 259 -2.41 -22.95 0.69
N ALA A 260 -1.93 -22.39 -0.42
CA ALA A 260 -0.50 -22.25 -0.67
C ALA A 260 0.18 -21.32 0.33
N GLU A 261 -0.44 -20.19 0.64
CA GLU A 261 0.10 -19.22 1.59
C GLU A 261 -0.01 -19.71 3.04
N THR A 262 -1.14 -20.31 3.42
CA THR A 262 -1.31 -20.93 4.74
C THR A 262 -0.31 -22.07 4.99
N ALA A 263 0.01 -22.84 3.95
CA ALA A 263 1.03 -23.89 4.08
C ALA A 263 2.45 -23.33 4.33
N MET A 264 2.74 -22.11 3.88
CA MET A 264 4.01 -21.44 4.20
C MET A 264 4.04 -20.88 5.61
N TRP A 265 2.98 -20.19 6.03
CA TRP A 265 2.96 -19.39 7.25
C TRP A 265 2.37 -20.12 8.49
N GLY A 266 1.55 -21.13 8.25
CA GLY A 266 0.63 -21.70 9.24
C GLY A 266 -0.73 -20.97 9.24
N PRO A 267 -1.73 -21.52 10.00
CA PRO A 267 -3.06 -20.96 10.02
C PRO A 267 -3.07 -19.53 10.60
N PRO A 268 -3.82 -18.60 9.97
CA PRO A 268 -3.92 -17.22 10.45
C PRO A 268 -4.72 -17.09 11.74
N GLU A 269 -4.51 -15.99 12.47
CA GLU A 269 -5.13 -15.71 13.78
C GLU A 269 -6.54 -15.08 13.67
N PHE A 270 -7.33 -15.43 12.69
CA PHE A 270 -8.74 -15.03 12.59
C PHE A 270 -9.65 -16.26 12.44
N ASP A 271 -10.93 -16.12 12.70
CA ASP A 271 -11.92 -17.19 12.49
C ASP A 271 -12.56 -17.10 11.10
N SER A 272 -12.66 -15.89 10.54
CA SER A 272 -13.13 -15.65 9.19
C SER A 272 -12.32 -14.55 8.50
N TYR A 273 -12.29 -14.60 7.16
CA TYR A 273 -11.66 -13.61 6.30
C TYR A 273 -12.55 -13.32 5.09
N THR A 274 -12.57 -12.06 4.65
CA THR A 274 -13.44 -11.62 3.55
C THR A 274 -12.64 -10.99 2.43
N PHE A 275 -12.72 -11.56 1.24
CA PHE A 275 -12.30 -10.93 -0.01
C PHE A 275 -13.47 -10.09 -0.53
N LEU A 276 -13.33 -8.77 -0.57
CA LEU A 276 -14.28 -7.84 -1.15
C LEU A 276 -13.81 -7.50 -2.57
N ILE A 277 -14.39 -8.13 -3.58
CA ILE A 277 -13.97 -7.95 -4.98
C ILE A 277 -15.04 -7.16 -5.72
N HIS A 278 -14.63 -6.03 -6.28
CA HIS A 278 -15.47 -5.15 -7.05
C HIS A 278 -14.98 -5.08 -8.50
N PHE A 279 -15.79 -5.57 -9.42
CA PHE A 279 -15.55 -5.42 -10.86
C PHE A 279 -16.29 -4.17 -11.35
N ALA A 280 -15.56 -3.15 -11.73
CA ALA A 280 -16.08 -1.81 -12.00
C ALA A 280 -16.04 -1.44 -13.49
N ALA A 281 -16.56 -0.26 -13.81
CA ALA A 281 -16.47 0.29 -15.16
C ALA A 281 -15.04 0.69 -15.51
N ASP A 282 -14.74 0.78 -16.81
CA ASP A 282 -13.39 0.85 -17.41
C ASP A 282 -12.52 2.08 -17.04
N ASP A 283 -13.09 3.10 -16.41
CA ASP A 283 -12.40 4.39 -16.17
C ASP A 283 -11.64 4.45 -14.81
N ILE A 284 -11.43 3.31 -14.16
CA ILE A 284 -10.71 3.24 -12.88
C ILE A 284 -9.39 2.46 -13.02
N SER A 285 -8.47 2.67 -12.10
CA SER A 285 -7.27 1.85 -11.97
C SER A 285 -7.56 0.61 -11.12
N ALA A 286 -6.92 -0.52 -11.45
CA ALA A 286 -6.89 -1.68 -10.55
C ALA A 286 -6.26 -1.28 -9.21
N ASP A 287 -6.82 -1.77 -8.12
CA ASP A 287 -6.37 -1.44 -6.78
C ASP A 287 -6.61 -2.60 -5.80
N GLY A 288 -5.68 -2.80 -4.87
CA GLY A 288 -5.80 -3.70 -3.74
C GLY A 288 -5.54 -2.96 -2.43
N MET A 289 -6.16 -3.43 -1.37
CA MET A 289 -5.95 -2.90 -0.02
C MET A 289 -6.13 -4.00 1.00
N GLU A 290 -5.07 -4.23 1.73
CA GLU A 290 -5.03 -5.21 2.80
C GLU A 290 -5.63 -4.67 4.10
N HIS A 291 -6.41 -5.51 4.78
CA HIS A 291 -6.97 -5.27 6.10
C HIS A 291 -6.73 -6.44 7.04
N LEU A 292 -6.93 -6.27 8.33
CA LEU A 292 -6.62 -7.31 9.34
C LEU A 292 -7.40 -8.61 9.13
N THR A 293 -8.67 -8.52 8.69
CA THR A 293 -9.58 -9.66 8.49
C THR A 293 -10.30 -9.62 7.14
N SER A 294 -9.85 -8.76 6.22
CA SER A 294 -10.40 -8.67 4.86
C SER A 294 -9.37 -8.07 3.91
N THR A 295 -9.65 -8.16 2.64
CA THR A 295 -9.02 -7.33 1.61
C THR A 295 -10.08 -6.74 0.71
N GLN A 296 -9.83 -5.54 0.20
CA GLN A 296 -10.62 -4.91 -0.84
C GLN A 296 -9.84 -4.97 -2.14
N ILE A 297 -10.49 -5.45 -3.19
CA ILE A 297 -9.91 -5.58 -4.53
C ILE A 297 -10.85 -4.90 -5.51
N ILE A 298 -10.32 -3.99 -6.30
CA ILE A 298 -11.06 -3.24 -7.31
C ILE A 298 -10.39 -3.51 -8.66
N GLU A 299 -11.16 -4.06 -9.58
CA GLU A 299 -10.68 -4.42 -10.91
C GLU A 299 -11.45 -3.64 -11.97
N PRO A 300 -10.77 -2.96 -12.90
CA PRO A 300 -11.42 -2.37 -14.07
C PRO A 300 -11.87 -3.46 -15.02
N GLY A 301 -13.06 -3.31 -15.58
CA GLY A 301 -13.64 -4.27 -16.50
C GLY A 301 -14.44 -5.39 -15.82
N ALA A 302 -15.10 -6.20 -16.62
CA ALA A 302 -15.91 -7.31 -16.13
C ALA A 302 -15.08 -8.60 -16.00
N LEU A 303 -15.41 -9.45 -15.04
CA LEU A 303 -14.74 -10.74 -14.83
C LEU A 303 -14.72 -11.63 -16.10
N GLY A 304 -15.74 -11.48 -16.98
CA GLY A 304 -15.83 -12.20 -18.26
C GLY A 304 -14.79 -11.76 -19.30
N GLU A 305 -14.20 -10.58 -19.16
CA GLU A 305 -13.25 -10.04 -20.12
C GLU A 305 -11.90 -10.76 -20.09
N GLU A 306 -11.13 -10.61 -21.19
CA GLU A 306 -9.79 -11.19 -21.31
C GLU A 306 -8.82 -10.44 -20.39
N GLY A 307 -8.00 -11.19 -19.65
CA GLY A 307 -7.00 -10.63 -18.71
C GLY A 307 -7.53 -10.45 -17.29
N VAL A 308 -8.73 -9.87 -17.10
CA VAL A 308 -9.29 -9.50 -15.79
C VAL A 308 -9.24 -10.64 -14.77
N TYR A 309 -9.62 -11.86 -15.16
CA TYR A 309 -9.52 -13.03 -14.27
C TYR A 309 -8.11 -13.29 -13.74
N GLY A 310 -7.11 -13.15 -14.60
CA GLY A 310 -5.71 -13.36 -14.23
C GLY A 310 -5.20 -12.26 -13.32
N GLU A 311 -5.52 -11.02 -13.64
CA GLU A 311 -5.14 -9.82 -12.87
C GLU A 311 -5.77 -9.86 -11.47
N THR A 312 -7.06 -10.22 -11.36
CA THR A 312 -7.73 -10.43 -10.06
C THR A 312 -6.97 -11.44 -9.18
N LEU A 313 -6.49 -12.56 -9.76
CA LEU A 313 -5.75 -13.55 -8.99
C LEU A 313 -4.33 -13.09 -8.61
N ASP A 314 -3.71 -12.19 -9.40
CA ASP A 314 -2.44 -11.55 -9.02
C ASP A 314 -2.65 -10.65 -7.80
N THR A 315 -3.69 -9.79 -7.84
CA THR A 315 -4.07 -8.93 -6.71
C THR A 315 -4.45 -9.76 -5.48
N VAL A 316 -5.27 -10.81 -5.63
CA VAL A 316 -5.64 -11.70 -4.50
C VAL A 316 -4.42 -12.31 -3.83
N ALA A 317 -3.45 -12.81 -4.60
CA ALA A 317 -2.25 -13.44 -4.05
C ALA A 317 -1.32 -12.43 -3.36
N HIS A 318 -1.27 -11.20 -3.81
CA HIS A 318 -0.56 -10.12 -3.15
C HIS A 318 -1.25 -9.73 -1.84
N GLU A 319 -2.54 -9.40 -1.91
CA GLU A 319 -3.30 -8.89 -0.79
C GLU A 319 -3.51 -9.92 0.34
N PHE A 320 -3.66 -11.20 0.01
CA PHE A 320 -3.80 -12.21 1.04
C PHE A 320 -2.48 -12.49 1.75
N PHE A 321 -1.34 -12.37 1.06
CA PHE A 321 -0.02 -12.49 1.70
C PHE A 321 0.20 -11.43 2.79
N HIS A 322 -0.40 -10.26 2.64
CA HIS A 322 -0.39 -9.21 3.65
C HIS A 322 -1.04 -9.60 5.00
N VAL A 323 -1.83 -10.66 5.05
CA VAL A 323 -2.32 -11.19 6.34
C VAL A 323 -1.17 -11.38 7.33
N TRP A 324 -0.01 -11.78 6.85
CA TRP A 324 1.23 -11.91 7.63
C TRP A 324 2.19 -10.74 7.41
N ASN A 325 2.64 -10.52 6.21
CA ASN A 325 3.53 -9.43 5.80
C ASN A 325 2.70 -8.34 5.10
N VAL A 326 2.09 -7.47 5.85
CA VAL A 326 2.42 -6.35 6.69
C VAL A 326 1.45 -6.20 7.90
N LYS A 327 0.29 -6.86 7.88
CA LYS A 327 -0.72 -6.64 8.95
C LYS A 327 -0.26 -7.16 10.31
N ARG A 328 0.67 -8.12 10.34
CA ARG A 328 1.23 -8.69 11.57
C ARG A 328 2.73 -8.46 11.66
N LEU A 329 3.49 -8.90 10.66
CA LEU A 329 4.92 -8.64 10.54
C LEU A 329 5.11 -7.33 9.75
N ARG A 330 5.37 -6.20 10.40
CA ARG A 330 5.40 -4.87 9.80
C ARG A 330 6.69 -4.12 10.07
N PRO A 331 7.09 -3.19 9.20
CA PRO A 331 8.08 -2.18 9.53
C PRO A 331 7.73 -1.44 10.82
N LEU A 332 8.75 -1.10 11.61
CA LEU A 332 8.58 -0.44 12.91
C LEU A 332 7.80 0.88 12.79
N GLU A 333 8.05 1.63 11.74
CA GLU A 333 7.45 2.95 11.49
C GLU A 333 5.96 2.86 11.09
N LEU A 334 5.49 1.66 10.67
CA LEU A 334 4.09 1.44 10.33
C LEU A 334 3.19 1.15 11.55
N GLY A 335 3.53 1.66 12.72
CA GLY A 335 2.64 1.57 13.88
C GLY A 335 3.28 2.01 15.20
N PRO A 336 2.51 2.64 16.10
CA PRO A 336 1.10 3.04 15.93
C PRO A 336 0.91 4.16 14.92
N TRP A 337 -0.27 4.22 14.29
CA TRP A 337 -0.54 5.16 13.21
C TRP A 337 -0.68 6.61 13.70
N ASP A 338 0.09 7.50 13.07
CA ASP A 338 -0.05 8.95 13.19
C ASP A 338 -0.66 9.49 11.89
N PHE A 339 -1.95 9.82 11.93
CA PHE A 339 -2.70 10.30 10.76
C PHE A 339 -2.48 11.77 10.43
N THR A 340 -1.56 12.45 11.12
CA THR A 340 -1.29 13.88 10.91
C THR A 340 -0.14 14.15 9.95
N ARG A 341 0.62 13.13 9.58
CA ARG A 341 1.81 13.23 8.74
C ARG A 341 2.04 11.95 7.94
N PRO A 342 2.77 12.03 6.82
CA PRO A 342 3.11 10.83 6.05
C PRO A 342 3.97 9.86 6.87
N LEU A 343 3.83 8.58 6.58
CA LEU A 343 4.72 7.55 7.10
C LEU A 343 6.00 7.52 6.28
N ASN A 344 7.13 7.46 6.97
CA ASN A 344 8.44 7.38 6.34
C ASN A 344 9.16 6.13 6.86
N THR A 345 9.28 5.12 6.02
CA THR A 345 10.03 3.90 6.32
C THR A 345 10.94 3.54 5.14
N ARG A 346 12.08 2.92 5.44
CA ARG A 346 13.00 2.37 4.44
C ARG A 346 12.69 0.92 4.06
N ALA A 347 11.61 0.34 4.61
CA ALA A 347 11.35 -1.09 4.54
C ALA A 347 10.13 -1.48 3.69
N LEU A 348 9.58 -0.57 2.87
CA LEU A 348 8.46 -0.93 1.97
C LEU A 348 8.89 -1.93 0.90
N TRP A 349 10.15 -1.95 0.49
CA TRP A 349 10.65 -2.99 -0.40
C TRP A 349 10.53 -4.41 0.20
N ILE A 350 10.48 -4.53 1.56
CA ILE A 350 10.19 -5.79 2.26
C ILE A 350 8.67 -5.99 2.37
N ALA A 351 7.96 -4.94 2.83
CA ALA A 351 6.52 -5.01 3.06
C ALA A 351 5.74 -5.29 1.78
N GLU A 352 6.11 -4.63 0.69
CA GLU A 352 5.43 -4.66 -0.60
C GLU A 352 6.18 -5.51 -1.64
N GLY A 353 7.49 -5.25 -1.78
CA GLY A 353 8.27 -5.91 -2.83
C GLY A 353 8.44 -7.41 -2.59
N ILE A 354 8.71 -7.84 -1.36
CA ILE A 354 8.75 -9.28 -1.06
C ILE A 354 7.33 -9.88 -1.15
N THR A 355 6.29 -9.13 -0.82
CA THR A 355 4.90 -9.56 -1.04
C THR A 355 4.61 -9.78 -2.53
N ASN A 356 5.06 -8.89 -3.42
CA ASN A 356 4.97 -9.12 -4.87
C ASN A 356 5.66 -10.43 -5.30
N TYR A 357 6.90 -10.66 -4.85
CA TYR A 357 7.61 -11.91 -5.13
C TYR A 357 6.79 -13.12 -4.70
N TYR A 358 6.26 -13.09 -3.47
CA TYR A 358 5.45 -14.21 -2.98
C TYR A 358 4.10 -14.31 -3.68
N GLY A 359 3.45 -13.23 -4.03
CA GLY A 359 2.22 -13.26 -4.84
C GLY A 359 2.40 -14.10 -6.11
N HIS A 360 3.46 -13.83 -6.87
CA HIS A 360 3.79 -14.60 -8.07
C HIS A 360 4.22 -16.04 -7.76
N LEU A 361 5.08 -16.24 -6.76
CA LEU A 361 5.54 -17.58 -6.37
C LEU A 361 4.37 -18.43 -5.84
N MET A 362 3.43 -17.86 -5.08
CA MET A 362 2.28 -18.57 -4.55
C MET A 362 1.29 -18.97 -5.65
N ARG A 363 1.10 -18.16 -6.68
CA ARG A 363 0.35 -18.60 -7.87
C ARG A 363 0.99 -19.82 -8.54
N ARG A 364 2.33 -19.87 -8.61
CA ARG A 364 3.04 -21.06 -9.08
C ARG A 364 2.85 -22.24 -8.13
N ARG A 365 3.01 -22.04 -6.83
CA ARG A 365 2.86 -23.10 -5.81
C ARG A 365 1.42 -23.59 -5.67
N ALA A 366 0.43 -22.74 -5.91
CA ALA A 366 -0.99 -23.09 -5.99
C ALA A 366 -1.37 -23.86 -7.27
N GLY A 367 -0.42 -24.06 -8.20
CA GLY A 367 -0.66 -24.75 -9.48
C GLY A 367 -1.51 -23.96 -10.47
N LEU A 368 -1.61 -22.62 -10.29
CA LEU A 368 -2.31 -21.71 -11.20
C LEU A 368 -1.40 -21.28 -12.37
N TRP A 369 -0.12 -21.30 -12.15
CA TRP A 369 0.92 -21.09 -13.15
C TRP A 369 1.81 -22.32 -13.27
N ASP A 370 2.34 -22.55 -14.47
CA ASP A 370 3.48 -23.43 -14.68
C ASP A 370 4.81 -22.65 -14.52
N ASP A 371 5.93 -23.36 -14.60
CA ASP A 371 7.26 -22.75 -14.49
C ASP A 371 7.48 -21.69 -15.58
N THR A 372 6.95 -21.90 -16.78
CA THR A 372 7.10 -20.97 -17.91
C THR A 372 6.39 -19.65 -17.67
N ALA A 373 5.17 -19.69 -17.12
CA ALA A 373 4.39 -18.51 -16.79
C ALA A 373 5.09 -17.71 -15.67
N PHE A 374 5.57 -18.38 -14.63
CA PHE A 374 6.32 -17.74 -13.53
C PHE A 374 7.62 -17.12 -14.05
N PHE A 375 8.45 -17.86 -14.81
CA PHE A 375 9.70 -17.31 -15.36
C PHE A 375 9.47 -16.15 -16.32
N ARG A 376 8.38 -16.17 -17.10
CA ARG A 376 8.01 -15.05 -17.96
C ARG A 376 7.70 -13.81 -17.11
N ARG A 377 6.89 -13.93 -16.08
CA ARG A 377 6.53 -12.81 -15.21
C ARG A 377 7.77 -12.18 -14.55
N GLU A 378 8.63 -12.99 -13.95
CA GLU A 378 9.88 -12.51 -13.36
C GLU A 378 10.82 -11.87 -14.42
N SER A 379 10.83 -12.40 -15.64
CA SER A 379 11.60 -11.83 -16.75
C SER A 379 11.08 -10.45 -17.17
N GLU A 380 9.77 -10.25 -17.15
CA GLU A 380 9.12 -8.95 -17.41
C GLU A 380 9.48 -7.94 -16.33
N THR A 381 9.45 -8.33 -15.06
CA THR A 381 9.86 -7.48 -13.93
C THR A 381 11.34 -7.09 -14.02
N ILE A 382 12.24 -8.04 -14.32
CA ILE A 382 13.67 -7.76 -14.57
C ILE A 382 13.83 -6.78 -15.74
N THR A 383 13.11 -7.01 -16.83
CA THR A 383 13.14 -6.15 -18.02
C THR A 383 12.70 -4.73 -17.69
N GLY A 384 11.64 -4.57 -16.92
CA GLY A 384 11.14 -3.28 -16.47
C GLY A 384 12.19 -2.51 -15.66
N ILE A 385 12.69 -3.11 -14.59
CA ILE A 385 13.67 -2.49 -13.69
C ILE A 385 15.01 -2.19 -14.39
N GLU A 386 15.56 -3.13 -15.16
CA GLU A 386 16.87 -2.93 -15.79
C GLU A 386 16.88 -1.92 -16.93
N ASN A 387 15.72 -1.64 -17.54
CA ASN A 387 15.55 -0.57 -18.52
C ASN A 387 15.09 0.77 -17.91
N ALA A 388 14.67 0.81 -16.65
CA ALA A 388 14.23 2.05 -16.01
C ALA A 388 15.42 2.98 -15.75
N PRO A 389 15.39 4.25 -16.20
CA PRO A 389 16.48 5.20 -15.95
C PRO A 389 16.78 5.38 -14.48
N GLY A 390 15.75 5.46 -13.65
CA GLY A 390 15.83 5.61 -12.20
C GLY A 390 16.53 4.44 -11.48
N SER A 391 16.63 3.25 -12.09
CA SER A 391 17.28 2.08 -11.48
C SER A 391 18.77 2.28 -11.17
N ARG A 392 19.39 3.29 -11.76
CA ARG A 392 20.79 3.68 -11.52
C ARG A 392 20.93 4.92 -10.63
N LEU A 393 19.82 5.46 -10.14
CA LEU A 393 19.76 6.72 -9.39
C LEU A 393 19.12 6.54 -8.02
N MET A 394 18.17 5.62 -7.87
CA MET A 394 17.39 5.42 -6.64
C MET A 394 17.55 3.98 -6.14
N SER A 395 17.89 3.84 -4.87
CA SER A 395 17.97 2.55 -4.17
C SER A 395 16.58 2.03 -3.76
N ALA A 396 16.49 0.77 -3.31
CA ALA A 396 15.24 0.21 -2.81
C ALA A 396 14.78 0.89 -1.50
N GLU A 397 15.72 1.23 -0.61
CA GLU A 397 15.44 1.97 0.63
C GLU A 397 15.04 3.42 0.34
N ASP A 398 15.70 4.10 -0.61
CA ASP A 398 15.32 5.47 -0.99
C ASP A 398 13.97 5.50 -1.70
N SER A 399 13.66 4.51 -2.52
CA SER A 399 12.34 4.34 -3.13
C SER A 399 11.26 4.16 -2.06
N SER A 400 11.49 3.28 -1.08
CA SER A 400 10.60 3.08 0.07
C SER A 400 10.36 4.38 0.84
N LEU A 401 11.43 5.13 1.12
CA LEU A 401 11.36 6.41 1.83
C LEU A 401 10.63 7.50 1.02
N SER A 402 10.65 7.37 -0.30
CA SER A 402 10.01 8.29 -1.24
C SER A 402 8.55 7.93 -1.57
N ALA A 403 8.00 6.89 -0.94
CA ALA A 403 6.61 6.46 -1.17
C ALA A 403 5.58 7.60 -1.11
N PRO A 404 5.66 8.59 -0.18
CA PRO A 404 4.73 9.71 -0.18
C PRO A 404 4.70 10.55 -1.47
N PHE A 405 5.71 10.43 -2.32
CA PHE A 405 5.80 11.11 -3.62
C PHE A 405 5.57 10.18 -4.81
N LEU A 406 5.70 8.86 -4.61
CA LEU A 406 5.62 7.85 -5.68
C LEU A 406 4.25 7.20 -5.77
N ASP A 407 3.57 7.03 -4.62
CA ASP A 407 2.23 6.48 -4.58
C ASP A 407 1.22 7.55 -4.99
N ASP A 408 0.22 7.17 -5.73
CA ASP A 408 -0.83 7.96 -6.40
C ASP A 408 -1.31 9.26 -5.73
N ALA A 409 -0.38 10.02 -5.15
CA ALA A 409 -0.66 11.34 -4.63
C ALA A 409 -0.99 12.30 -5.78
N PRO A 410 -2.03 13.14 -5.67
CA PRO A 410 -2.39 14.09 -6.69
C PRO A 410 -1.20 14.98 -7.05
N HIS A 411 -0.75 14.93 -8.29
CA HIS A 411 0.37 15.73 -8.76
C HIS A 411 -0.09 17.16 -9.02
N ALA A 412 0.25 18.08 -8.15
CA ALA A 412 -0.01 19.51 -8.34
C ALA A 412 0.92 20.12 -9.42
N GLN A 413 1.99 19.42 -9.77
CA GLN A 413 2.99 19.86 -10.77
C GLN A 413 3.59 18.68 -11.51
N ARG A 414 4.12 18.91 -12.70
CA ARG A 414 4.91 17.93 -13.44
C ARG A 414 6.22 17.65 -12.70
N THR A 415 6.64 16.41 -12.70
CA THR A 415 7.88 15.94 -12.05
C THR A 415 8.73 15.15 -13.03
N ASN A 416 10.00 14.97 -12.72
CA ASN A 416 10.91 14.12 -13.51
C ASN A 416 11.04 12.69 -12.93
N LEU A 417 10.06 12.23 -12.15
CA LEU A 417 10.12 10.93 -11.47
C LEU A 417 10.29 9.77 -12.44
N SER A 418 9.70 9.82 -13.62
CA SER A 418 9.86 8.81 -14.69
C SER A 418 11.33 8.56 -15.09
N ASN A 419 12.19 9.57 -14.93
CA ASN A 419 13.61 9.47 -15.23
C ASN A 419 14.49 9.22 -14.00
N THR A 420 14.00 9.47 -12.78
CA THR A 420 14.83 9.53 -11.58
C THR A 420 14.42 8.54 -10.49
N SER A 421 13.23 7.95 -10.59
CA SER A 421 12.72 7.02 -9.57
C SER A 421 12.51 5.60 -10.10
N ILE A 422 12.38 4.68 -9.17
CA ILE A 422 11.88 3.32 -9.37
C ILE A 422 10.85 3.02 -8.30
N SER A 423 9.97 2.05 -8.55
CA SER A 423 9.06 1.56 -7.53
C SER A 423 9.75 0.52 -6.64
N TYR A 424 9.52 0.62 -5.32
CA TYR A 424 9.97 -0.35 -4.34
C TYR A 424 9.25 -1.71 -4.48
N TYR A 425 8.09 -1.77 -5.13
CA TYR A 425 7.37 -3.01 -5.45
C TYR A 425 8.21 -3.94 -6.33
N PRO A 426 8.44 -3.66 -7.62
CA PRO A 426 9.21 -4.56 -8.48
C PRO A 426 10.69 -4.63 -8.08
N LYS A 427 11.29 -3.58 -7.50
CA LYS A 427 12.69 -3.64 -7.05
C LYS A 427 12.84 -4.57 -5.86
N GLY A 428 11.93 -4.51 -4.88
CA GLY A 428 11.92 -5.40 -3.72
C GLY A 428 11.56 -6.84 -4.08
N GLU A 429 10.66 -7.06 -5.05
CA GLU A 429 10.36 -8.37 -5.66
C GLU A 429 11.64 -9.05 -6.15
N LEU A 430 12.44 -8.35 -6.97
CA LEU A 430 13.68 -8.88 -7.50
C LEU A 430 14.76 -9.09 -6.43
N ILE A 431 14.82 -8.26 -5.40
CA ILE A 431 15.68 -8.48 -4.24
C ILE A 431 15.26 -9.76 -3.51
N GLY A 432 13.96 -9.95 -3.28
CA GLY A 432 13.40 -11.16 -2.67
C GLY A 432 13.73 -12.42 -3.46
N LEU A 433 13.50 -12.40 -4.77
CA LEU A 433 13.83 -13.48 -5.70
C LEU A 433 15.32 -13.86 -5.61
N VAL A 434 16.21 -12.89 -5.71
CA VAL A 434 17.67 -13.13 -5.69
C VAL A 434 18.11 -13.64 -4.32
N LEU A 435 17.61 -13.08 -3.22
CA LEU A 435 17.91 -13.55 -1.86
C LEU A 435 17.45 -14.99 -1.64
N ASP A 436 16.23 -15.34 -2.06
CA ASP A 436 15.72 -16.70 -1.93
C ASP A 436 16.63 -17.72 -2.65
N LEU A 437 17.01 -17.43 -3.88
CA LEU A 437 17.90 -18.30 -4.66
C LEU A 437 19.32 -18.38 -4.08
N MET A 438 19.87 -17.27 -3.57
CA MET A 438 21.18 -17.25 -2.91
C MET A 438 21.17 -18.08 -1.62
N ILE A 439 20.15 -17.95 -0.78
CA ILE A 439 20.01 -18.73 0.45
C ILE A 439 19.87 -20.22 0.12
N ARG A 440 18.99 -20.59 -0.83
CA ARG A 440 18.81 -21.98 -1.27
C ARG A 440 20.09 -22.57 -1.83
N GLY A 441 20.79 -21.83 -2.69
CA GLY A 441 22.07 -22.26 -3.24
C GLY A 441 23.15 -22.49 -2.19
N LYS A 442 23.31 -21.54 -1.26
CA LYS A 442 24.31 -21.62 -0.19
C LYS A 442 24.05 -22.75 0.79
N THR A 443 22.81 -22.99 1.13
CA THR A 443 22.40 -24.00 2.13
C THR A 443 22.09 -25.38 1.53
N ASN A 444 22.25 -25.52 0.21
CA ASN A 444 21.79 -26.71 -0.52
C ASN A 444 20.32 -27.05 -0.23
N GLY A 445 19.47 -26.02 -0.20
CA GLY A 445 18.03 -26.12 0.00
C GLY A 445 17.59 -26.37 1.45
N LYS A 446 18.50 -26.31 2.44
CA LYS A 446 18.15 -26.47 3.87
C LYS A 446 17.48 -25.24 4.44
N ALA A 447 17.67 -24.08 3.84
CA ALA A 447 17.00 -22.84 4.18
C ALA A 447 16.60 -22.07 2.91
N SER A 448 15.67 -21.15 3.08
CA SER A 448 15.04 -20.35 2.02
C SER A 448 14.59 -19.00 2.55
N LEU A 449 14.10 -18.13 1.69
CA LEU A 449 13.43 -16.91 2.13
C LEU A 449 12.14 -17.22 2.92
N ASP A 450 11.46 -18.34 2.66
CA ASP A 450 10.32 -18.80 3.48
C ASP A 450 10.73 -18.93 4.96
N ASP A 451 11.93 -19.45 5.24
CA ASP A 451 12.45 -19.63 6.60
C ASP A 451 12.83 -18.29 7.24
N VAL A 452 13.36 -17.35 6.44
CA VAL A 452 13.64 -15.98 6.89
C VAL A 452 12.34 -15.30 7.31
N MET A 453 11.31 -15.34 6.46
CA MET A 453 10.03 -14.68 6.74
C MET A 453 9.33 -15.30 7.96
N ARG A 454 9.32 -16.64 8.09
CA ARG A 454 8.79 -17.30 9.29
C ARG A 454 9.54 -16.90 10.56
N ARG A 455 10.88 -16.82 10.50
CA ARG A 455 11.69 -16.39 11.64
C ARG A 455 11.43 -14.92 11.99
N MET A 456 11.28 -14.05 10.99
CA MET A 456 10.89 -12.64 11.18
C MET A 456 9.52 -12.56 11.87
N TYR A 457 8.53 -13.31 11.40
CA TYR A 457 7.18 -13.35 11.98
C TYR A 457 7.21 -13.82 13.44
N GLU A 458 7.99 -14.87 13.74
CA GLU A 458 8.14 -15.38 15.08
C GLU A 458 8.79 -14.37 16.03
N ASP A 459 9.91 -13.75 15.62
CA ASP A 459 10.70 -12.86 16.46
C ASP A 459 10.04 -11.48 16.66
N PHE A 460 9.38 -10.92 15.62
CA PHE A 460 8.87 -9.56 15.62
C PHE A 460 7.36 -9.46 15.84
N TYR A 461 6.63 -10.55 15.73
CA TYR A 461 5.20 -10.60 16.02
C TYR A 461 4.87 -11.58 17.16
N ILE A 462 5.12 -12.89 16.98
CA ILE A 462 4.66 -13.92 17.93
C ILE A 462 5.36 -13.79 19.30
N LYS A 463 6.68 -13.71 19.32
CA LYS A 463 7.50 -13.63 20.55
C LYS A 463 7.70 -12.21 21.05
N SER A 464 7.30 -11.21 20.30
CA SER A 464 7.48 -9.84 20.69
C SER A 464 6.57 -9.48 21.87
N PRO A 465 7.11 -9.03 23.01
CA PRO A 465 6.31 -8.67 24.17
C PRO A 465 5.60 -7.31 24.00
N ASN A 466 6.09 -6.49 23.09
CA ASN A 466 5.61 -5.12 22.93
C ASN A 466 4.45 -5.12 21.94
N ALA A 467 3.29 -4.68 22.41
CA ALA A 467 2.13 -4.41 21.58
C ALA A 467 1.73 -2.95 21.74
N THR A 468 1.22 -2.37 20.69
CA THR A 468 0.47 -1.11 20.79
C THR A 468 -0.93 -1.43 21.31
N TYR A 469 -1.76 -0.41 21.53
CA TYR A 469 -3.14 -0.63 21.99
C TYR A 469 -4.00 -1.46 21.01
N TYR A 470 -3.54 -1.65 19.76
CA TYR A 470 -4.25 -2.45 18.76
C TYR A 470 -3.37 -3.37 17.91
N LEU A 471 -2.04 -3.13 17.84
CA LEU A 471 -1.10 -3.94 17.08
C LEU A 471 -0.20 -4.74 18.03
N ARG A 472 -0.13 -6.04 17.80
CA ARG A 472 0.84 -6.91 18.48
C ARG A 472 2.20 -6.80 17.81
N GLY A 473 3.26 -7.02 18.60
CA GLY A 473 4.63 -7.00 18.12
C GLY A 473 5.19 -5.59 17.90
N ARG A 474 6.53 -5.48 18.01
CA ARG A 474 7.22 -4.19 17.93
C ARG A 474 7.45 -3.68 16.51
N GLY A 475 7.32 -4.55 15.50
CA GLY A 475 7.77 -4.25 14.14
C GLY A 475 9.29 -4.46 13.95
N TYR A 476 9.77 -4.39 12.69
CA TYR A 476 11.17 -4.63 12.33
C TYR A 476 11.76 -3.44 11.58
N THR A 477 13.11 -3.35 11.54
CA THR A 477 13.87 -2.44 10.68
C THR A 477 14.50 -3.21 9.51
N SER A 478 15.01 -2.47 8.52
CA SER A 478 15.77 -3.06 7.40
C SER A 478 17.00 -3.84 7.89
N GLU A 479 17.65 -3.36 8.95
CA GLU A 479 18.79 -4.03 9.60
C GLU A 479 18.38 -5.32 10.33
N ASP A 480 17.21 -5.33 10.97
CA ASP A 480 16.66 -6.55 11.58
C ASP A 480 16.46 -7.64 10.51
N PHE A 481 15.90 -7.29 9.36
CA PHE A 481 15.72 -8.20 8.24
C PHE A 481 17.07 -8.70 7.71
N GLN A 482 18.04 -7.79 7.47
CA GLN A 482 19.40 -8.16 7.04
C GLN A 482 20.03 -9.16 8.00
N ARG A 483 19.95 -8.91 9.31
CA ARG A 483 20.49 -9.78 10.35
C ARG A 483 19.85 -11.17 10.31
N VAL A 484 18.52 -11.26 10.31
CA VAL A 484 17.80 -12.53 10.28
C VAL A 484 18.08 -13.30 8.99
N ALA A 485 18.08 -12.63 7.84
CA ALA A 485 18.41 -13.25 6.56
C ALA A 485 19.84 -13.81 6.54
N SER A 486 20.80 -13.08 7.15
CA SER A 486 22.19 -13.54 7.28
C SER A 486 22.30 -14.76 8.19
N GLU A 487 21.62 -14.75 9.34
CA GLU A 487 21.61 -15.87 10.30
C GLU A 487 20.99 -17.14 9.68
N VAL A 488 19.81 -17.03 9.09
CA VAL A 488 19.10 -18.16 8.47
C VAL A 488 19.84 -18.70 7.26
N GLY A 489 20.35 -17.82 6.41
CA GLY A 489 21.09 -18.20 5.19
C GLY A 489 22.52 -18.67 5.45
N GLY A 490 23.08 -18.45 6.64
CA GLY A 490 24.51 -18.70 6.91
C GLY A 490 25.41 -17.90 5.99
N LEU A 491 25.03 -16.66 5.67
CA LEU A 491 25.66 -15.74 4.72
C LEU A 491 25.99 -14.41 5.41
N ASP A 492 27.13 -13.81 5.08
CA ASP A 492 27.30 -12.38 5.36
C ASP A 492 26.65 -11.58 4.21
N LEU A 493 25.51 -10.97 4.49
CA LEU A 493 24.76 -10.15 3.54
C LEU A 493 25.13 -8.66 3.61
N GLY A 494 26.13 -8.26 4.40
CA GLY A 494 26.54 -6.86 4.52
C GLY A 494 26.78 -6.19 3.17
N SER A 495 27.67 -6.77 2.36
CA SER A 495 27.96 -6.25 1.02
C SER A 495 26.77 -6.31 0.06
N PHE A 496 25.91 -7.34 0.18
CA PHE A 496 24.69 -7.42 -0.62
C PHE A 496 23.76 -6.25 -0.34
N PHE A 497 23.52 -5.94 0.93
CA PHE A 497 22.64 -4.83 1.31
C PHE A 497 23.24 -3.49 0.90
N GLU A 498 24.55 -3.26 1.09
CA GLU A 498 25.19 -2.01 0.67
C GLU A 498 25.11 -1.78 -0.85
N LEU A 499 25.27 -2.83 -1.65
CA LEU A 499 25.31 -2.69 -3.11
C LEU A 499 23.91 -2.63 -3.74
N TYR A 500 22.94 -3.40 -3.24
CA TYR A 500 21.68 -3.68 -3.95
C TYR A 500 20.42 -3.17 -3.24
N VAL A 501 20.48 -2.99 -1.93
CA VAL A 501 19.34 -2.49 -1.13
C VAL A 501 19.50 -1.00 -0.84
N ARG A 502 20.65 -0.59 -0.30
CA ARG A 502 21.04 0.80 -0.05
C ARG A 502 21.71 1.48 -1.25
N GLY A 503 22.28 0.70 -2.14
CA GLY A 503 22.90 1.14 -3.39
C GLY A 503 22.05 0.83 -4.62
N VAL A 504 22.58 1.25 -5.77
CA VAL A 504 21.92 1.13 -7.09
C VAL A 504 22.59 0.06 -7.98
N GLY A 505 23.27 -0.90 -7.38
CA GLY A 505 23.93 -2.00 -8.09
C GLY A 505 22.94 -2.88 -8.86
N VAL A 506 23.41 -3.44 -9.98
CA VAL A 506 22.67 -4.50 -10.71
C VAL A 506 22.71 -5.77 -9.88
N LEU A 507 21.54 -6.34 -9.60
CA LEU A 507 21.43 -7.57 -8.82
C LEU A 507 22.24 -8.73 -9.46
N PRO A 508 22.83 -9.64 -8.64
CA PRO A 508 23.65 -10.76 -9.15
C PRO A 508 22.79 -11.91 -9.71
N TYR A 509 21.96 -11.59 -10.69
CA TYR A 509 20.99 -12.53 -11.29
C TYR A 509 21.63 -13.82 -11.78
N GLN A 510 22.79 -13.74 -12.46
CA GLN A 510 23.43 -14.92 -13.07
C GLN A 510 23.85 -15.94 -12.00
N ASP A 511 24.44 -15.48 -10.90
CA ASP A 511 24.87 -16.36 -9.81
C ASP A 511 23.66 -16.96 -9.07
N ALA A 512 22.62 -16.14 -8.84
CA ALA A 512 21.40 -16.59 -8.20
C ALA A 512 20.70 -17.67 -9.04
N PHE A 513 20.44 -17.40 -10.32
CA PHE A 513 19.79 -18.36 -11.21
C PHE A 513 20.62 -19.62 -11.47
N ALA A 514 21.95 -19.49 -11.52
CA ALA A 514 22.84 -20.64 -11.71
C ALA A 514 22.68 -21.66 -10.57
N SER A 515 22.40 -21.24 -9.35
CA SER A 515 22.21 -22.13 -8.19
C SER A 515 21.07 -23.14 -8.38
N VAL A 516 20.07 -22.80 -9.18
CA VAL A 516 18.89 -23.63 -9.48
C VAL A 516 18.85 -24.13 -10.93
N GLY A 517 19.99 -24.07 -11.63
CA GLY A 517 20.12 -24.57 -13.01
C GLY A 517 19.40 -23.71 -14.06
N LEU A 518 19.28 -22.40 -13.78
CA LEU A 518 18.73 -21.41 -14.69
C LEU A 518 19.83 -20.43 -15.13
N SER A 519 19.55 -19.63 -16.14
CA SER A 519 20.36 -18.49 -16.55
C SER A 519 19.47 -17.36 -17.04
N LEU A 520 19.95 -16.12 -16.91
CA LEU A 520 19.30 -14.94 -17.44
C LEU A 520 19.94 -14.58 -18.80
N VAL A 521 19.16 -14.65 -19.86
CA VAL A 521 19.58 -14.23 -21.20
C VAL A 521 19.17 -12.77 -21.39
N ARG A 522 20.11 -11.95 -21.85
CA ARG A 522 19.89 -10.54 -22.20
C ARG A 522 20.02 -10.39 -23.71
N GLU A 523 18.96 -9.98 -24.37
CA GLU A 523 18.91 -9.73 -25.81
C GLU A 523 18.48 -8.28 -26.08
N GLN A 524 18.85 -7.74 -27.23
CA GLN A 524 18.28 -6.46 -27.66
C GLN A 524 16.79 -6.65 -27.94
N ALA A 525 15.96 -5.73 -27.44
CA ALA A 525 14.54 -5.78 -27.70
C ALA A 525 14.28 -5.73 -29.22
N ARG A 526 13.47 -6.67 -29.70
CA ARG A 526 13.19 -6.81 -31.14
C ARG A 526 12.15 -5.81 -31.64
N GLN A 527 11.54 -5.05 -30.75
CA GLN A 527 10.44 -4.15 -31.08
C GLN A 527 10.95 -2.81 -31.65
N PRO A 528 10.12 -2.13 -32.49
CA PRO A 528 10.49 -0.86 -33.13
C PRO A 528 10.92 0.26 -32.17
N TYR A 529 10.47 0.24 -30.90
CA TYR A 529 10.86 1.28 -29.91
C TYR A 529 12.31 1.16 -29.45
N ASN A 530 13.04 0.19 -29.93
CA ASN A 530 14.47 0.05 -29.65
C ASN A 530 15.35 0.93 -30.55
N ALA A 531 14.74 1.93 -31.16
CA ALA A 531 15.44 2.84 -32.08
C ALA A 531 16.38 3.84 -31.41
N GLY A 532 16.54 3.79 -30.06
CA GLY A 532 17.46 4.63 -29.32
C GLY A 532 17.17 6.13 -29.46
N ILE A 533 15.92 6.54 -29.42
CA ILE A 533 15.53 7.94 -29.49
C ILE A 533 15.20 8.55 -28.13
N GLY A 534 14.92 7.75 -27.13
CA GLY A 534 14.75 8.18 -25.73
C GLY A 534 13.48 8.95 -25.44
N ILE A 535 12.33 8.54 -25.99
CA ILE A 535 11.01 9.09 -25.65
C ILE A 535 10.04 8.02 -25.20
N ASP A 536 9.11 8.41 -24.31
CA ASP A 536 7.88 7.68 -24.00
C ASP A 536 6.69 8.64 -24.21
N PHE A 537 5.50 8.11 -24.51
CA PHE A 537 4.30 8.93 -24.79
C PHE A 537 3.43 9.09 -23.53
N GLU A 538 2.65 10.19 -23.46
CA GLU A 538 1.75 10.48 -22.33
C GLU A 538 0.74 9.36 -22.10
N ASP A 539 0.12 8.86 -23.15
CA ASP A 539 -0.84 7.77 -23.08
C ASP A 539 -0.74 6.81 -24.28
N LYS A 540 -1.47 5.70 -24.24
CA LYS A 540 -1.44 4.68 -25.31
C LYS A 540 -2.01 5.17 -26.65
N GLY A 541 -2.86 6.18 -26.66
CA GLY A 541 -3.51 6.75 -27.84
C GLY A 541 -2.80 7.97 -28.44
N SER A 542 -1.92 8.61 -27.67
CA SER A 542 -1.30 9.90 -28.02
C SER A 542 -0.02 9.75 -28.85
N LEU A 543 0.29 10.81 -29.63
CA LEU A 543 1.62 11.09 -30.18
C LEU A 543 2.33 12.21 -29.42
N THR A 544 1.79 12.61 -28.28
CA THR A 544 2.40 13.59 -27.39
C THR A 544 3.49 12.92 -26.56
N ILE A 545 4.67 13.52 -26.57
CA ILE A 545 5.82 13.06 -25.78
C ILE A 545 5.52 13.29 -24.30
N GLY A 546 5.46 12.22 -23.51
CA GLY A 546 5.28 12.29 -22.07
C GLY A 546 6.60 12.32 -21.30
N VAL A 547 7.66 11.69 -21.87
CA VAL A 547 8.98 11.65 -21.24
C VAL A 547 10.06 11.79 -22.31
N VAL A 548 11.04 12.65 -22.07
CA VAL A 548 12.31 12.68 -22.78
C VAL A 548 13.40 12.19 -21.82
N ARG A 549 14.17 11.19 -22.24
CA ARG A 549 15.23 10.63 -21.41
C ARG A 549 16.48 11.50 -21.44
N PRO A 550 17.14 11.71 -20.31
CA PRO A 550 18.39 12.47 -20.25
C PRO A 550 19.48 11.84 -21.14
N LYS A 551 20.24 12.69 -21.82
CA LYS A 551 21.35 12.30 -22.73
C LYS A 551 20.91 11.44 -23.90
N SER A 552 19.63 11.50 -24.26
CA SER A 552 19.06 10.78 -25.39
C SER A 552 19.14 11.59 -26.69
N PRO A 553 19.03 10.93 -27.85
CA PRO A 553 18.87 11.61 -29.13
C PRO A 553 17.70 12.60 -29.20
N ALA A 554 16.63 12.34 -28.47
CA ALA A 554 15.49 13.26 -28.39
C ALA A 554 15.87 14.56 -27.65
N GLU A 555 16.52 14.45 -26.49
CA GLU A 555 17.01 15.61 -25.73
C GLU A 555 18.03 16.42 -26.56
N GLU A 556 19.00 15.73 -27.20
CA GLU A 556 19.99 16.38 -28.06
C GLU A 556 19.37 17.09 -29.29
N ALA A 557 18.25 16.55 -29.79
CA ALA A 557 17.48 17.19 -30.87
C ALA A 557 16.60 18.35 -30.38
N GLY A 558 16.53 18.61 -29.07
CA GLY A 558 15.70 19.67 -28.49
C GLY A 558 14.21 19.33 -28.45
N LEU A 559 13.86 18.05 -28.42
CA LEU A 559 12.49 17.61 -28.15
C LEU A 559 12.18 17.75 -26.65
N GLU A 560 10.94 18.05 -26.34
CA GLU A 560 10.47 18.27 -24.96
C GLU A 560 9.20 17.47 -24.67
N GLU A 561 8.95 17.25 -23.39
CA GLU A 561 7.67 16.76 -22.90
C GLU A 561 6.53 17.69 -23.35
N GLY A 562 5.42 17.12 -23.82
CA GLY A 562 4.30 17.86 -24.38
C GLY A 562 4.40 18.13 -25.89
N ASP A 563 5.51 17.77 -26.56
CA ASP A 563 5.61 17.85 -28.00
C ASP A 563 4.70 16.82 -28.68
N GLU A 564 3.83 17.28 -29.58
CA GLU A 564 3.01 16.41 -30.45
C GLU A 564 3.77 16.09 -31.74
N ILE A 565 4.09 14.84 -32.03
CA ILE A 565 4.82 14.45 -33.23
C ILE A 565 3.89 14.49 -34.45
N ILE A 566 4.24 15.34 -35.43
CA ILE A 566 3.47 15.57 -36.66
C ILE A 566 4.02 14.73 -37.82
N SER A 567 5.35 14.69 -37.97
CA SER A 567 5.98 13.95 -39.05
C SER A 567 7.35 13.39 -38.68
N LEU A 568 7.72 12.29 -39.31
CA LEU A 568 9.06 11.69 -39.24
C LEU A 568 9.55 11.42 -40.67
N ALA A 569 10.78 11.80 -40.98
CA ALA A 569 11.35 11.71 -42.33
C ALA A 569 10.48 12.41 -43.39
N LYS A 570 9.88 13.54 -43.05
CA LYS A 570 8.94 14.33 -43.88
C LYS A 570 7.64 13.58 -44.26
N LYS A 571 7.30 12.48 -43.57
CA LYS A 571 6.03 11.77 -43.72
C LYS A 571 5.16 12.00 -42.50
N SER A 572 3.87 12.25 -42.72
CA SER A 572 2.91 12.32 -41.64
C SER A 572 2.88 11.01 -40.88
N ILE A 573 2.78 11.12 -39.55
CA ILE A 573 2.84 9.97 -38.61
C ILE A 573 1.55 9.91 -37.83
N THR A 574 1.08 8.68 -37.62
CA THR A 574 0.02 8.33 -36.66
C THR A 574 0.59 7.42 -35.58
N ARG A 575 -0.13 7.23 -34.49
CA ARG A 575 0.30 6.34 -33.41
C ARG A 575 0.58 4.93 -33.91
N GLU A 576 -0.28 4.38 -34.76
CA GLU A 576 -0.20 3.03 -35.30
C GLU A 576 1.04 2.83 -36.18
N ASN A 577 1.44 3.85 -36.95
CA ASN A 577 2.56 3.74 -37.89
C ASN A 577 3.89 4.30 -37.35
N PHE A 578 3.90 4.97 -36.20
CA PHE A 578 5.10 5.59 -35.67
C PHE A 578 6.19 4.56 -35.38
N LEU A 579 5.89 3.53 -34.60
CA LEU A 579 6.84 2.48 -34.23
C LEU A 579 7.36 1.74 -35.46
N LEU A 580 6.48 1.41 -36.41
CA LEU A 580 6.88 0.78 -37.68
C LEU A 580 7.80 1.71 -38.50
N SER A 581 7.58 3.01 -38.42
CA SER A 581 8.41 4.00 -39.11
C SER A 581 9.80 4.09 -38.50
N LEU A 582 9.92 3.96 -37.16
CA LEU A 582 11.21 3.94 -36.46
C LEU A 582 12.07 2.73 -36.87
N SER A 583 11.47 1.56 -37.13
CA SER A 583 12.20 0.35 -37.51
C SER A 583 12.98 0.43 -38.82
N ARG A 584 12.74 1.49 -39.61
CA ARG A 584 13.44 1.76 -40.89
C ARG A 584 14.80 2.41 -40.72
N PHE A 585 15.10 2.93 -39.54
CA PHE A 585 16.32 3.70 -39.28
C PHE A 585 17.32 2.90 -38.45
N LYS A 586 18.59 3.22 -38.60
CA LYS A 586 19.74 2.59 -37.94
C LYS A 586 20.46 3.62 -37.06
N GLN A 587 21.26 3.13 -36.16
CA GLN A 587 22.19 3.97 -35.39
C GLN A 587 23.02 4.84 -36.34
N GLY A 588 23.08 6.13 -36.04
CA GLY A 588 23.77 7.14 -36.82
C GLY A 588 22.92 7.81 -37.90
N ASP A 589 21.74 7.30 -38.24
CA ASP A 589 20.85 7.96 -39.21
C ASP A 589 20.37 9.30 -38.66
N ARG A 590 20.38 10.32 -39.55
CA ARG A 590 19.92 11.67 -39.27
C ARG A 590 18.54 11.86 -39.89
N VAL A 591 17.52 11.91 -39.07
CA VAL A 591 16.12 11.87 -39.53
C VAL A 591 15.41 13.17 -39.12
N PRO A 592 14.87 13.94 -40.10
CA PRO A 592 14.07 15.11 -39.75
C PRO A 592 12.77 14.69 -39.06
N ILE A 593 12.47 15.34 -37.94
CA ILE A 593 11.23 15.19 -37.18
C ILE A 593 10.56 16.57 -37.08
N THR A 594 9.26 16.59 -37.19
CA THR A 594 8.44 17.80 -36.98
C THR A 594 7.51 17.55 -35.81
N VAL A 595 7.52 18.49 -34.89
CA VAL A 595 6.63 18.46 -33.71
C VAL A 595 5.84 19.76 -33.62
N LYS A 596 4.73 19.71 -32.89
CA LYS A 596 3.96 20.89 -32.52
C LYS A 596 4.14 21.13 -31.01
N ARG A 597 4.65 22.32 -30.68
CA ARG A 597 4.86 22.81 -29.31
C ARG A 597 4.23 24.20 -29.21
N ASP A 598 3.36 24.42 -28.22
CA ASP A 598 2.71 25.72 -27.98
C ASP A 598 2.09 26.33 -29.23
N ARG A 599 1.38 25.54 -30.04
CA ARG A 599 0.79 25.93 -31.34
C ARG A 599 1.80 26.31 -32.44
N ARG A 600 3.11 26.11 -32.20
CA ARG A 600 4.18 26.35 -33.21
C ARG A 600 4.64 25.00 -33.76
N THR A 601 4.97 25.02 -35.04
CA THR A 601 5.62 23.90 -35.70
C THR A 601 7.13 24.03 -35.55
N ILE A 602 7.76 23.03 -34.94
CA ILE A 602 9.21 22.97 -34.72
C ILE A 602 9.77 21.82 -35.56
N GLN A 603 10.85 22.12 -36.27
CA GLN A 603 11.61 21.12 -37.01
C GLN A 603 12.90 20.82 -36.28
N ALA A 604 13.16 19.54 -36.05
CA ALA A 604 14.38 19.06 -35.44
C ALA A 604 14.99 17.91 -36.27
N THR A 605 16.20 17.52 -35.94
CA THR A 605 16.85 16.35 -36.55
C THR A 605 17.24 15.37 -35.46
N LEU A 606 16.59 14.22 -35.44
CA LEU A 606 16.98 13.08 -34.60
C LEU A 606 18.21 12.39 -35.20
N VAL A 607 19.23 12.21 -34.39
CA VAL A 607 20.37 11.33 -34.71
C VAL A 607 20.16 10.02 -33.94
N PHE A 608 19.81 8.97 -34.63
CA PHE A 608 19.47 7.68 -33.97
C PHE A 608 20.67 7.14 -33.19
N GLY A 609 20.46 6.90 -31.89
CA GLY A 609 21.43 6.31 -30.98
C GLY A 609 21.52 4.77 -31.09
N PRO A 610 22.38 4.13 -30.29
CA PRO A 610 22.38 2.70 -30.14
C PRO A 610 21.05 2.23 -29.53
N PRO A 611 20.68 0.94 -29.71
CA PRO A 611 19.52 0.37 -29.03
C PRO A 611 19.63 0.54 -27.50
N GLU A 612 18.59 1.07 -26.86
CA GLU A 612 18.60 1.39 -25.44
C GLU A 612 17.90 0.33 -24.58
N ARG A 613 16.97 -0.44 -25.17
CA ARG A 613 16.14 -1.39 -24.43
C ARG A 613 16.61 -2.82 -24.69
N PHE A 614 16.60 -3.58 -23.60
CA PHE A 614 16.95 -5.00 -23.61
C PHE A 614 15.78 -5.80 -23.04
N GLU A 615 15.56 -6.97 -23.59
CA GLU A 615 14.67 -7.98 -23.04
C GLU A 615 15.50 -9.01 -22.27
N TYR A 616 15.02 -9.33 -21.09
CA TYR A 616 15.63 -10.34 -20.25
C TYR A 616 14.72 -11.56 -20.21
N ARG A 617 15.31 -12.74 -20.27
CA ARG A 617 14.58 -14.01 -20.23
C ARG A 617 15.26 -15.02 -19.33
N ILE A 618 14.52 -15.55 -18.36
CA ILE A 618 14.95 -16.67 -17.54
C ILE A 618 14.78 -17.94 -18.36
N VAL A 619 15.85 -18.71 -18.51
CA VAL A 619 15.88 -19.94 -19.31
C VAL A 619 16.55 -21.08 -18.56
N GLU A 620 16.11 -22.29 -18.84
CA GLU A 620 16.76 -23.49 -18.27
C GLU A 620 18.14 -23.74 -18.92
N ARG A 621 19.11 -24.04 -18.09
CA ARG A 621 20.43 -24.44 -18.53
C ARG A 621 20.41 -25.90 -19.00
N LYS A 622 20.97 -26.16 -20.18
CA LYS A 622 21.09 -27.52 -20.73
C LYS A 622 22.01 -28.41 -19.90
N ASP A 623 23.00 -27.81 -19.24
CA ASP A 623 24.03 -28.46 -18.41
C ASP A 623 23.67 -28.42 -16.90
N ALA A 624 22.43 -28.12 -16.54
CA ALA A 624 21.98 -28.09 -15.15
C ALA A 624 22.14 -29.48 -14.50
N THR A 625 22.80 -29.51 -13.32
CA THR A 625 23.03 -30.75 -12.58
C THR A 625 21.73 -31.27 -11.94
N PRO A 626 21.70 -32.57 -11.56
CA PRO A 626 20.56 -33.12 -10.82
C PRO A 626 20.24 -32.34 -9.52
N GLU A 627 21.28 -31.89 -8.80
CA GLU A 627 21.14 -31.12 -7.55
C GLU A 627 20.51 -29.75 -7.82
N GLN A 628 20.94 -29.03 -8.85
CA GLN A 628 20.34 -27.75 -9.25
C GLN A 628 18.89 -27.93 -9.66
N LYS A 629 18.55 -28.97 -10.38
CA LYS A 629 17.15 -29.30 -10.75
C LYS A 629 16.32 -29.63 -9.52
N ALA A 630 16.88 -30.35 -8.54
CA ALA A 630 16.21 -30.66 -7.29
C ALA A 630 15.95 -29.39 -6.45
N LEU A 631 16.91 -28.47 -6.38
CA LEU A 631 16.73 -27.16 -5.72
C LEU A 631 15.62 -26.34 -6.40
N ARG A 632 15.59 -26.30 -7.74
CA ARG A 632 14.52 -25.64 -8.50
C ARG A 632 13.16 -26.27 -8.21
N ALA A 633 13.09 -27.59 -8.25
CA ALA A 633 11.84 -28.30 -7.96
C ALA A 633 11.34 -28.02 -6.52
N ALA A 634 12.25 -27.94 -5.55
CA ALA A 634 11.91 -27.60 -4.16
C ALA A 634 11.45 -26.13 -4.01
N TRP A 635 12.06 -25.20 -4.76
CA TRP A 635 11.67 -23.79 -4.78
C TRP A 635 10.26 -23.59 -5.32
N LEU A 636 9.93 -24.25 -6.43
CA LEU A 636 8.66 -24.13 -7.16
C LEU A 636 7.63 -25.18 -6.76
N LYS A 637 7.88 -25.96 -5.71
CA LYS A 637 7.02 -27.07 -5.31
C LYS A 637 5.59 -26.61 -5.03
N SER A 638 4.63 -27.22 -5.75
CA SER A 638 3.21 -27.06 -5.46
C SER A 638 2.84 -27.66 -4.09
N VAL A 639 1.87 -27.05 -3.44
CA VAL A 639 1.31 -27.45 -2.13
C VAL A 639 0.14 -28.42 -2.33
#